data_1413766dc058430001c41891021f4606
#
_entry.id   1413766dc058430001c41891021f4606
#
_cell.length_a   1.000
_cell.length_b   1.000
_cell.length_c   1.000
_cell.angle_alpha   90.00
_cell.angle_beta   90.00
_cell.angle_gamma   90.00
#
_symmetry.space_group_name_H-M   'P 1'
#
loop_
_entity.id
_entity.type
_entity.pdbx_description
1 polymer ?
#
loop_
_entity_poly.entity_id
_entity_poly.type
_entity_poly.pdbx_seq_one_letter_code
_entity_poly.pdbx_strand_id
1 'polypeptide(L)'
;MAQEVLTDLSKVRNIGIMAHIDAGKTTTTERILFYTGVNHKLGETHDGASTTDWMEQEKERGITITSAAVTCFWNKNQINIIDTPGHVDFTVEVERSLRVLDGAVAVFDGKEGVEPQSETVWRQADKYGVPRICFVNKMDKLGADFYYTVDTIVNRLGAKPLVLQLPIGAESDFVGVVDLIEMRALVWPGDSKGDVTMGASYEVQEIPADLQEKAEEYRQQLLETVAESDDALLEKFFGGEELTVAEIKGAIRKMVVANEIYPVLCGSAFKNRGVQPMLDAVIDFLPNPLDVGAIEAHDPKDEEKVIERHPDANDPFSALAFKVAVHPFFGRLTYVRVYSGHLDSGSAVVNSTKGKKERIGKIFQMHANKENPVDQLTAGNIYAVIGLKDTTTGDTLADPAAPVVLESMTFPEPVIEVAIEPKTKADQEKLGLAIQKLAEEDPTFRTELNPETGQTTIKGMGELHLDILVDRMKREFKVEANVGKPQVAYRETIRKAVEKHDYTHKKQTGGSGQFAKIQFNIEPLEVEGDKTYEFVNAVTGGRIPREYIPSVDAGFQDAMNVGVLAGYPMVGVKATLVDGASHDVDSSEMAFKIAGSMGFKEAARRANPVLLEPLMAVEVRTPEEYMGDVIGDLNSRRGQIQSMEDAQGVKVVRASVPLSEMFGYIGDLRSKTSGRAVYSMEFDSYSEVPRAVADEIVQKAKGE
;
A
#
# COMPACT_ATOMS: atom_id res chain seq x y z
N MET A 1 -14.63 17.21 -28.32
CA MET A 1 -14.82 18.32 -27.39
C MET A 1 -14.11 17.94 -26.11
N ALA A 2 -13.20 18.78 -25.61
CA ALA A 2 -12.60 18.55 -24.31
C ALA A 2 -13.72 18.63 -23.26
N GLN A 3 -13.88 17.59 -22.46
CA GLN A 3 -14.80 17.62 -21.33
C GLN A 3 -14.30 18.68 -20.35
N GLU A 4 -15.16 19.62 -19.98
CA GLU A 4 -14.83 20.61 -18.96
C GLU A 4 -14.50 19.90 -17.64
N VAL A 5 -13.41 20.30 -17.01
CA VAL A 5 -13.07 19.86 -15.67
C VAL A 5 -14.13 20.38 -14.72
N LEU A 6 -14.73 19.51 -13.91
CA LEU A 6 -15.69 19.93 -12.91
C LEU A 6 -15.00 20.80 -11.85
N THR A 7 -15.48 22.03 -11.71
CA THR A 7 -14.98 23.00 -10.74
C THR A 7 -15.69 22.89 -9.38
N ASP A 8 -16.86 22.26 -9.34
CA ASP A 8 -17.61 22.01 -8.11
C ASP A 8 -17.11 20.75 -7.42
N LEU A 9 -16.28 20.92 -6.39
CA LEU A 9 -15.67 19.81 -5.65
C LEU A 9 -16.68 18.94 -4.88
N SER A 10 -17.88 19.45 -4.62
CA SER A 10 -18.93 18.62 -4.01
C SER A 10 -19.38 17.47 -4.90
N LYS A 11 -19.10 17.56 -6.20
CA LYS A 11 -19.41 16.56 -7.23
C LYS A 11 -18.21 15.72 -7.66
N VAL A 12 -17.10 15.80 -6.97
CA VAL A 12 -15.90 15.01 -7.23
C VAL A 12 -15.77 13.92 -6.19
N ARG A 13 -15.44 12.70 -6.63
CA ARG A 13 -15.10 11.57 -5.76
C ARG A 13 -13.77 10.97 -6.19
N ASN A 14 -12.80 10.98 -5.28
CA ASN A 14 -11.50 10.33 -5.48
C ASN A 14 -11.50 9.02 -4.72
N ILE A 15 -11.72 7.93 -5.41
CA ILE A 15 -11.94 6.63 -4.80
C ILE A 15 -10.96 5.57 -5.27
N GLY A 16 -10.74 4.58 -4.41
CA GLY A 16 -10.04 3.35 -4.74
C GLY A 16 -10.95 2.15 -4.71
N ILE A 17 -10.56 1.11 -5.42
CA ILE A 17 -11.19 -0.20 -5.35
C ILE A 17 -10.20 -1.14 -4.64
N MET A 18 -10.60 -1.68 -3.50
CA MET A 18 -9.80 -2.56 -2.66
C MET A 18 -10.41 -3.96 -2.66
N ALA A 19 -9.59 -4.98 -2.83
CA ALA A 19 -10.07 -6.35 -2.79
C ALA A 19 -8.93 -7.35 -2.58
N HIS A 20 -9.30 -8.53 -2.08
CA HIS A 20 -8.45 -9.72 -2.19
C HIS A 20 -8.30 -10.15 -3.66
N ILE A 21 -7.23 -10.88 -3.98
CA ILE A 21 -7.06 -11.52 -5.29
C ILE A 21 -8.31 -12.36 -5.60
N ASP A 22 -8.77 -12.30 -6.83
CA ASP A 22 -9.93 -13.03 -7.32
C ASP A 22 -11.28 -12.68 -6.66
N ALA A 23 -11.36 -11.63 -5.83
CA ALA A 23 -12.67 -11.16 -5.31
C ALA A 23 -13.52 -10.45 -6.37
N GLY A 24 -12.96 -10.19 -7.54
CA GLY A 24 -13.67 -9.55 -8.66
C GLY A 24 -13.41 -8.04 -8.75
N LYS A 25 -12.28 -7.56 -8.26
CA LYS A 25 -11.89 -6.16 -8.30
C LYS A 25 -11.87 -5.61 -9.73
N THR A 26 -11.10 -6.23 -10.60
CA THR A 26 -10.95 -5.80 -12.01
C THR A 26 -12.28 -5.87 -12.74
N THR A 27 -13.05 -6.93 -12.57
CA THR A 27 -14.39 -7.06 -13.15
C THR A 27 -15.31 -5.94 -12.68
N THR A 28 -15.30 -5.61 -11.40
CA THR A 28 -16.10 -4.50 -10.84
C THR A 28 -15.69 -3.17 -11.45
N THR A 29 -14.39 -2.89 -11.56
CA THR A 29 -13.86 -1.66 -12.18
C THR A 29 -14.27 -1.57 -13.65
N GLU A 30 -14.15 -2.64 -14.41
CA GLU A 30 -14.54 -2.68 -15.82
C GLU A 30 -16.06 -2.45 -16.02
N ARG A 31 -16.91 -2.95 -15.10
CA ARG A 31 -18.36 -2.68 -15.14
C ARG A 31 -18.66 -1.22 -14.81
N ILE A 32 -17.96 -0.62 -13.87
CA ILE A 32 -18.07 0.82 -13.59
C ILE A 32 -17.73 1.63 -14.85
N LEU A 33 -16.63 1.32 -15.51
CA LEU A 33 -16.22 2.02 -16.74
C LEU A 33 -17.20 1.81 -17.88
N PHE A 34 -17.82 0.64 -17.97
CA PHE A 34 -18.86 0.37 -18.97
C PHE A 34 -20.13 1.18 -18.70
N TYR A 35 -20.69 1.16 -17.49
CA TYR A 35 -21.93 1.88 -17.17
C TYR A 35 -21.76 3.40 -17.15
N THR A 36 -20.56 3.90 -16.93
CA THR A 36 -20.26 5.33 -17.02
C THR A 36 -19.93 5.79 -18.46
N GLY A 37 -19.97 4.88 -19.44
CA GLY A 37 -19.78 5.18 -20.86
C GLY A 37 -18.33 5.38 -21.30
N VAL A 38 -17.36 5.07 -20.44
CA VAL A 38 -15.94 5.15 -20.77
C VAL A 38 -15.51 4.02 -21.72
N ASN A 39 -16.01 2.80 -21.43
CA ASN A 39 -15.81 1.62 -22.28
C ASN A 39 -17.09 1.31 -23.07
N HIS A 40 -16.93 0.94 -24.33
CA HIS A 40 -18.02 0.52 -25.21
C HIS A 40 -18.26 -0.99 -25.23
N LYS A 41 -17.30 -1.74 -24.67
CA LYS A 41 -17.36 -3.20 -24.53
C LYS A 41 -17.00 -3.58 -23.11
N LEU A 42 -17.59 -4.68 -22.63
CA LEU A 42 -17.19 -5.28 -21.35
C LEU A 42 -15.82 -5.93 -21.49
N GLY A 43 -14.87 -5.48 -20.68
CA GLY A 43 -13.56 -6.11 -20.55
C GLY A 43 -13.59 -7.24 -19.52
N GLU A 44 -12.97 -8.36 -19.84
CA GLU A 44 -12.82 -9.50 -18.94
C GLU A 44 -11.33 -9.77 -18.66
N THR A 45 -11.02 -10.07 -17.40
CA THR A 45 -9.64 -10.34 -16.97
C THR A 45 -9.09 -11.60 -17.64
N HIS A 46 -9.92 -12.63 -17.75
CA HIS A 46 -9.53 -13.91 -18.36
C HIS A 46 -9.23 -13.80 -19.86
N ASP A 47 -9.85 -12.86 -20.54
CA ASP A 47 -9.62 -12.61 -21.97
C ASP A 47 -8.51 -11.59 -22.24
N GLY A 48 -7.85 -11.06 -21.20
CA GLY A 48 -6.84 -10.03 -21.32
C GLY A 48 -7.34 -8.71 -21.89
N ALA A 49 -8.65 -8.46 -21.79
CA ALA A 49 -9.33 -7.30 -22.38
C ALA A 49 -9.58 -6.18 -21.37
N SER A 50 -9.01 -6.26 -20.17
CA SER A 50 -9.16 -5.26 -19.12
C SER A 50 -8.52 -3.93 -19.52
N THR A 51 -9.22 -2.82 -19.27
CA THR A 51 -8.74 -1.46 -19.55
C THR A 51 -7.73 -0.97 -18.52
N THR A 52 -7.88 -1.40 -17.27
CA THR A 52 -7.03 -0.98 -16.15
C THR A 52 -5.72 -1.76 -16.07
N ASP A 53 -5.70 -2.99 -16.56
CA ASP A 53 -4.52 -3.84 -16.62
C ASP A 53 -3.78 -3.60 -17.94
N TRP A 54 -2.89 -2.61 -17.98
CA TRP A 54 -2.20 -2.19 -19.20
C TRP A 54 -0.89 -2.95 -19.45
N MET A 55 -0.26 -3.48 -18.40
CA MET A 55 0.96 -4.28 -18.53
C MET A 55 0.63 -5.67 -19.10
N GLU A 56 1.49 -6.15 -19.99
CA GLU A 56 1.37 -7.50 -20.55
C GLU A 56 1.33 -8.58 -19.46
N GLN A 57 2.15 -8.43 -18.42
CA GLN A 57 2.18 -9.31 -17.27
C GLN A 57 0.90 -9.31 -16.44
N GLU A 58 0.23 -8.16 -16.31
CA GLU A 58 -1.07 -8.07 -15.63
C GLU A 58 -2.11 -8.91 -16.36
N LYS A 59 -2.14 -8.79 -17.69
CA LYS A 59 -3.04 -9.57 -18.55
C LYS A 59 -2.77 -11.08 -18.53
N GLU A 60 -1.49 -11.46 -18.61
CA GLU A 60 -1.08 -12.86 -18.58
C GLU A 60 -1.36 -13.53 -17.23
N ARG A 61 -1.15 -12.84 -16.14
CA ARG A 61 -1.31 -13.36 -14.77
C ARG A 61 -2.70 -13.15 -14.19
N GLY A 62 -3.53 -12.32 -14.82
CA GLY A 62 -4.87 -11.98 -14.34
C GLY A 62 -4.88 -11.21 -13.02
N ILE A 63 -3.83 -10.47 -12.71
CA ILE A 63 -3.68 -9.69 -11.48
C ILE A 63 -3.29 -8.25 -11.78
N THR A 64 -3.75 -7.30 -10.98
CA THR A 64 -3.31 -5.91 -11.03
C THR A 64 -1.96 -5.77 -10.32
N ILE A 65 -0.96 -5.28 -11.03
CA ILE A 65 0.40 -5.07 -10.54
C ILE A 65 0.62 -3.61 -10.18
N THR A 66 0.19 -2.70 -11.05
CA THR A 66 0.32 -1.26 -10.86
C THR A 66 -1.05 -0.60 -10.76
N SER A 67 -1.12 0.49 -9.98
CA SER A 67 -2.34 1.30 -9.90
C SER A 67 -2.59 2.02 -11.22
N ALA A 68 -3.80 1.95 -11.74
CA ALA A 68 -4.27 2.75 -12.87
C ALA A 68 -5.25 3.82 -12.35
N ALA A 69 -5.06 5.05 -12.80
CA ALA A 69 -5.96 6.15 -12.46
C ALA A 69 -6.85 6.46 -13.67
N VAL A 70 -8.15 6.39 -13.48
CA VAL A 70 -9.15 6.59 -14.54
C VAL A 70 -10.23 7.55 -14.06
N THR A 71 -10.61 8.49 -14.92
CA THR A 71 -11.71 9.43 -14.67
C THR A 71 -12.97 8.98 -15.40
N CYS A 72 -14.09 8.95 -14.71
CA CYS A 72 -15.41 8.68 -15.27
C CYS A 72 -16.48 9.59 -14.65
N PHE A 73 -17.70 9.55 -15.20
CA PHE A 73 -18.81 10.40 -14.76
C PHE A 73 -20.06 9.56 -14.49
N TRP A 74 -20.73 9.84 -13.39
CA TRP A 74 -21.99 9.20 -13.02
C TRP A 74 -22.93 10.21 -12.37
N ASN A 75 -24.16 10.29 -12.87
CA ASN A 75 -25.18 11.23 -12.35
C ASN A 75 -24.65 12.67 -12.14
N LYS A 76 -23.95 13.20 -13.15
CA LYS A 76 -23.33 14.53 -13.14
C LYS A 76 -22.21 14.72 -12.10
N ASN A 77 -21.70 13.64 -11.53
CA ASN A 77 -20.54 13.66 -10.67
C ASN A 77 -19.33 13.09 -11.40
N GLN A 78 -18.15 13.61 -11.06
CA GLN A 78 -16.87 13.09 -11.53
C GLN A 78 -16.34 12.09 -10.53
N ILE A 79 -15.97 10.91 -11.00
CA ILE A 79 -15.36 9.87 -10.20
C ILE A 79 -13.96 9.59 -10.75
N ASN A 80 -12.94 9.85 -9.93
CA ASN A 80 -11.57 9.45 -10.21
C ASN A 80 -11.32 8.12 -9.48
N ILE A 81 -11.05 7.08 -10.24
CA ILE A 81 -10.84 5.73 -9.71
C ILE A 81 -9.36 5.40 -9.78
N ILE A 82 -8.80 4.97 -8.65
CA ILE A 82 -7.48 4.36 -8.59
C ILE A 82 -7.68 2.87 -8.30
N ASP A 83 -7.37 2.04 -9.28
CA ASP A 83 -7.41 0.60 -9.13
C ASP A 83 -6.11 0.13 -8.45
N THR A 84 -6.24 -0.52 -7.31
CA THR A 84 -5.10 -0.93 -6.47
C THR A 84 -4.81 -2.41 -6.60
N PRO A 85 -3.52 -2.85 -6.56
CA PRO A 85 -3.20 -4.27 -6.51
C PRO A 85 -3.82 -4.99 -5.33
N GLY A 86 -4.19 -6.25 -5.51
CA GLY A 86 -4.69 -7.10 -4.44
C GLY A 86 -3.64 -8.04 -3.83
N HIS A 87 -2.45 -8.13 -4.42
CA HIS A 87 -1.40 -9.04 -3.96
C HIS A 87 -0.48 -8.37 -2.92
N VAL A 88 -0.10 -9.13 -1.90
CA VAL A 88 0.73 -8.64 -0.79
C VAL A 88 2.12 -8.13 -1.20
N ASP A 89 2.69 -8.65 -2.26
CA ASP A 89 3.97 -8.19 -2.79
C ASP A 89 3.91 -6.74 -3.29
N PHE A 90 2.70 -6.22 -3.53
CA PHE A 90 2.44 -4.85 -4.00
C PHE A 90 1.86 -3.94 -2.92
N THR A 91 2.12 -4.23 -1.66
CA THR A 91 1.67 -3.42 -0.50
C THR A 91 1.95 -1.93 -0.69
N VAL A 92 3.07 -1.58 -1.30
CA VAL A 92 3.47 -0.20 -1.58
C VAL A 92 2.55 0.51 -2.58
N GLU A 93 2.14 -0.18 -3.63
CA GLU A 93 1.18 0.39 -4.58
C GLU A 93 -0.17 0.66 -3.90
N VAL A 94 -0.58 -0.20 -2.98
CA VAL A 94 -1.77 0.01 -2.14
C VAL A 94 -1.59 1.21 -1.22
N GLU A 95 -0.47 1.31 -0.52
CA GLU A 95 -0.14 2.45 0.37
C GLU A 95 -0.15 3.78 -0.38
N ARG A 96 0.47 3.83 -1.56
CA ARG A 96 0.47 5.02 -2.42
C ARG A 96 -0.95 5.47 -2.78
N SER A 97 -1.76 4.51 -3.19
CA SER A 97 -3.14 4.78 -3.58
C SER A 97 -3.97 5.29 -2.41
N LEU A 98 -3.92 4.59 -1.28
CA LEU A 98 -4.68 4.95 -0.08
C LEU A 98 -4.34 6.34 0.47
N ARG A 99 -3.10 6.78 0.32
CA ARG A 99 -2.66 8.10 0.80
C ARG A 99 -3.39 9.26 0.12
N VAL A 100 -3.78 9.08 -1.14
CA VAL A 100 -4.39 10.15 -1.97
C VAL A 100 -5.88 9.99 -2.18
N LEU A 101 -6.48 8.91 -1.69
CA LEU A 101 -7.91 8.66 -1.79
C LEU A 101 -8.70 9.38 -0.71
N ASP A 102 -9.91 9.82 -1.08
CA ASP A 102 -10.88 10.36 -0.14
C ASP A 102 -11.85 9.29 0.37
N GLY A 103 -12.04 8.24 -0.42
CA GLY A 103 -12.88 7.11 -0.06
C GLY A 103 -12.51 5.86 -0.85
N ALA A 104 -13.07 4.73 -0.48
CA ALA A 104 -12.80 3.46 -1.15
C ALA A 104 -14.04 2.55 -1.20
N VAL A 105 -14.04 1.66 -2.19
CA VAL A 105 -14.97 0.53 -2.27
C VAL A 105 -14.20 -0.73 -1.93
N ALA A 106 -14.57 -1.40 -0.84
CA ALA A 106 -14.01 -2.67 -0.45
C ALA A 106 -14.86 -3.80 -1.05
N VAL A 107 -14.29 -4.57 -1.96
CA VAL A 107 -14.96 -5.68 -2.64
C VAL A 107 -14.61 -6.98 -1.94
N PHE A 108 -15.63 -7.71 -1.47
CA PHE A 108 -15.49 -9.00 -0.82
C PHE A 108 -16.08 -10.11 -1.70
N ASP A 109 -15.47 -11.28 -1.68
CA ASP A 109 -16.04 -12.49 -2.29
C ASP A 109 -17.18 -13.00 -1.40
N GLY A 110 -18.39 -13.10 -1.94
CA GLY A 110 -19.59 -13.51 -1.20
C GLY A 110 -19.53 -14.96 -0.68
N LYS A 111 -18.65 -15.78 -1.22
CA LYS A 111 -18.41 -17.14 -0.74
C LYS A 111 -17.34 -17.19 0.36
N GLU A 112 -16.20 -16.55 0.10
CA GLU A 112 -15.03 -16.65 0.98
C GLU A 112 -15.11 -15.68 2.18
N GLY A 113 -15.86 -14.60 2.06
CA GLY A 113 -15.91 -13.55 3.07
C GLY A 113 -14.63 -12.73 3.12
N VAL A 114 -14.28 -12.24 4.31
CA VAL A 114 -13.04 -11.51 4.54
C VAL A 114 -11.85 -12.47 4.51
N GLU A 115 -10.93 -12.20 3.61
CA GLU A 115 -9.71 -12.98 3.40
C GLU A 115 -8.48 -12.20 3.93
N PRO A 116 -7.30 -12.82 4.11
CA PRO A 116 -6.15 -12.17 4.73
C PRO A 116 -5.70 -10.88 4.06
N GLN A 117 -5.69 -10.86 2.74
CA GLN A 117 -5.34 -9.65 1.99
C GLN A 117 -6.39 -8.54 2.16
N SER A 118 -7.67 -8.91 2.32
CA SER A 118 -8.72 -7.97 2.68
C SER A 118 -8.45 -7.33 4.05
N GLU A 119 -8.02 -8.11 5.02
CA GLU A 119 -7.65 -7.60 6.35
C GLU A 119 -6.48 -6.61 6.27
N THR A 120 -5.44 -6.96 5.52
CA THR A 120 -4.26 -6.10 5.37
C THR A 120 -4.62 -4.76 4.73
N VAL A 121 -5.32 -4.79 3.61
CA VAL A 121 -5.73 -3.58 2.90
C VAL A 121 -6.70 -2.74 3.75
N TRP A 122 -7.58 -3.40 4.50
CA TRP A 122 -8.50 -2.72 5.42
C TRP A 122 -7.76 -1.97 6.53
N ARG A 123 -6.76 -2.61 7.15
CA ARG A 123 -5.92 -1.96 8.17
C ARG A 123 -5.11 -0.81 7.62
N GLN A 124 -4.61 -0.93 6.40
CA GLN A 124 -3.94 0.17 5.71
C GLN A 124 -4.90 1.35 5.48
N ALA A 125 -6.13 1.07 5.08
CA ALA A 125 -7.16 2.11 4.95
C ALA A 125 -7.51 2.77 6.30
N ASP A 126 -7.51 2.02 7.40
CA ASP A 126 -7.67 2.57 8.75
C ASP A 126 -6.52 3.52 9.11
N LYS A 127 -5.29 3.14 8.78
CA LYS A 127 -4.09 3.98 9.00
C LYS A 127 -4.21 5.37 8.38
N TYR A 128 -4.80 5.45 7.19
CA TYR A 128 -4.99 6.72 6.47
C TYR A 128 -6.37 7.35 6.68
N GLY A 129 -7.20 6.75 7.52
CA GLY A 129 -8.54 7.26 7.81
C GLY A 129 -9.46 7.33 6.60
N VAL A 130 -9.33 6.41 5.66
CA VAL A 130 -10.11 6.39 4.41
C VAL A 130 -11.51 5.81 4.66
N PRO A 131 -12.59 6.60 4.49
CA PRO A 131 -13.96 6.09 4.53
C PRO A 131 -14.23 5.04 3.46
N ARG A 132 -15.04 4.04 3.77
CA ARG A 132 -15.29 2.90 2.88
C ARG A 132 -16.75 2.52 2.81
N ILE A 133 -17.16 2.02 1.63
CA ILE A 133 -18.34 1.22 1.45
C ILE A 133 -17.92 -0.20 1.07
N CYS A 134 -18.72 -1.19 1.45
CA CYS A 134 -18.46 -2.59 1.18
C CYS A 134 -19.37 -3.10 0.07
N PHE A 135 -18.82 -3.84 -0.88
CA PHE A 135 -19.56 -4.49 -1.95
C PHE A 135 -19.31 -6.00 -1.89
N VAL A 136 -20.32 -6.76 -1.50
CA VAL A 136 -20.28 -8.21 -1.47
C VAL A 136 -20.56 -8.73 -2.88
N ASN A 137 -19.51 -9.10 -3.56
CA ASN A 137 -19.50 -9.52 -4.96
C ASN A 137 -19.68 -11.03 -5.10
N LYS A 138 -19.90 -11.48 -6.30
CA LYS A 138 -20.01 -12.92 -6.65
C LYS A 138 -21.17 -13.64 -5.95
N MET A 139 -22.27 -12.96 -5.78
CA MET A 139 -23.49 -13.55 -5.20
C MET A 139 -24.10 -14.65 -6.06
N ASP A 140 -23.70 -14.75 -7.33
CA ASP A 140 -24.07 -15.80 -8.28
C ASP A 140 -23.23 -17.09 -8.14
N LYS A 141 -22.16 -17.05 -7.37
CA LYS A 141 -21.22 -18.17 -7.19
C LYS A 141 -21.81 -19.25 -6.27
N LEU A 142 -21.55 -20.51 -6.58
CA LEU A 142 -21.94 -21.63 -5.72
C LEU A 142 -21.32 -21.50 -4.33
N GLY A 143 -22.15 -21.51 -3.29
CA GLY A 143 -21.74 -21.34 -1.90
C GLY A 143 -21.72 -19.87 -1.44
N ALA A 144 -22.17 -18.92 -2.25
CA ALA A 144 -22.26 -17.53 -1.86
C ALA A 144 -23.28 -17.33 -0.72
N ASP A 145 -22.85 -16.64 0.34
CA ASP A 145 -23.65 -16.33 1.52
C ASP A 145 -23.35 -14.90 1.99
N PHE A 146 -24.29 -14.01 1.71
CA PHE A 146 -24.18 -12.60 2.07
C PHE A 146 -24.05 -12.39 3.59
N TYR A 147 -24.87 -13.08 4.36
CA TYR A 147 -24.93 -12.92 5.83
C TYR A 147 -23.65 -13.40 6.51
N TYR A 148 -23.09 -14.49 6.04
CA TYR A 148 -21.79 -14.97 6.47
C TYR A 148 -20.69 -13.94 6.18
N THR A 149 -20.68 -13.36 5.00
CA THR A 149 -19.71 -12.32 4.61
C THR A 149 -19.80 -11.10 5.52
N VAL A 150 -21.00 -10.64 5.84
CA VAL A 150 -21.22 -9.54 6.79
C VAL A 150 -20.70 -9.90 8.18
N ASP A 151 -20.93 -11.11 8.66
CA ASP A 151 -20.40 -11.57 9.93
C ASP A 151 -18.85 -11.59 9.96
N THR A 152 -18.21 -11.94 8.86
CA THR A 152 -16.74 -11.88 8.76
C THR A 152 -16.20 -10.45 8.82
N ILE A 153 -16.94 -9.46 8.30
CA ILE A 153 -16.59 -8.04 8.44
C ILE A 153 -16.57 -7.64 9.92
N VAL A 154 -17.56 -8.07 10.69
CA VAL A 154 -17.59 -7.82 12.14
C VAL A 154 -16.46 -8.56 12.86
N ASN A 155 -16.35 -9.86 12.64
CA ASN A 155 -15.48 -10.74 13.45
C ASN A 155 -14.00 -10.61 13.09
N ARG A 156 -13.66 -10.41 11.83
CA ARG A 156 -12.27 -10.37 11.36
C ARG A 156 -11.73 -8.95 11.24
N LEU A 157 -12.56 -7.99 10.84
CA LEU A 157 -12.14 -6.60 10.68
C LEU A 157 -12.42 -5.74 11.92
N GLY A 158 -13.28 -6.21 12.82
CA GLY A 158 -13.73 -5.41 13.96
C GLY A 158 -14.50 -4.17 13.55
N ALA A 159 -15.04 -4.15 12.33
CA ALA A 159 -15.76 -3.04 11.75
C ALA A 159 -17.26 -3.08 12.12
N LYS A 160 -17.92 -1.94 12.02
CA LYS A 160 -19.37 -1.82 12.21
C LYS A 160 -20.06 -1.69 10.84
N PRO A 161 -20.52 -2.78 10.22
CA PRO A 161 -21.20 -2.73 8.94
C PRO A 161 -22.62 -2.20 9.11
N LEU A 162 -23.08 -1.41 8.14
CA LEU A 162 -24.48 -1.03 8.01
C LEU A 162 -25.05 -1.64 6.73
N VAL A 163 -25.87 -2.65 6.87
CA VAL A 163 -26.48 -3.34 5.72
C VAL A 163 -27.50 -2.42 5.06
N LEU A 164 -27.27 -2.07 3.80
CA LEU A 164 -28.18 -1.24 2.99
C LEU A 164 -29.00 -2.05 2.00
N GLN A 165 -28.55 -3.25 1.67
CA GLN A 165 -29.20 -4.12 0.71
C GLN A 165 -29.21 -5.57 1.20
N LEU A 166 -30.23 -6.30 0.81
CA LEU A 166 -30.30 -7.76 0.96
C LEU A 166 -30.32 -8.41 -0.42
N PRO A 167 -29.69 -9.58 -0.62
CA PRO A 167 -29.75 -10.26 -1.89
C PRO A 167 -31.11 -10.90 -2.13
N ILE A 168 -31.60 -10.85 -3.37
CA ILE A 168 -32.76 -11.59 -3.83
C ILE A 168 -32.27 -12.87 -4.51
N GLY A 169 -32.43 -14.00 -3.80
CA GLY A 169 -31.85 -15.27 -4.20
C GLY A 169 -30.36 -15.38 -3.88
N ALA A 170 -29.78 -16.51 -4.18
CA ALA A 170 -28.36 -16.78 -4.06
C ALA A 170 -27.92 -17.75 -5.17
N GLU A 171 -26.62 -17.79 -5.45
CA GLU A 171 -26.06 -18.66 -6.49
C GLU A 171 -26.72 -18.39 -7.85
N SER A 172 -27.17 -19.44 -8.54
CA SER A 172 -27.84 -19.30 -9.85
C SER A 172 -29.16 -18.54 -9.80
N ASP A 173 -29.79 -18.47 -8.62
CA ASP A 173 -31.08 -17.79 -8.39
C ASP A 173 -30.92 -16.31 -7.99
N PHE A 174 -29.70 -15.81 -7.88
CA PHE A 174 -29.45 -14.40 -7.60
C PHE A 174 -29.91 -13.53 -8.76
N VAL A 175 -30.92 -12.70 -8.52
CA VAL A 175 -31.55 -11.88 -9.57
C VAL A 175 -31.54 -10.37 -9.27
N GLY A 176 -31.28 -9.99 -8.05
CA GLY A 176 -31.31 -8.58 -7.66
C GLY A 176 -31.09 -8.34 -6.19
N VAL A 177 -31.45 -7.16 -5.74
CA VAL A 177 -31.25 -6.71 -4.36
C VAL A 177 -32.48 -6.02 -3.80
N VAL A 178 -32.70 -6.11 -2.50
CA VAL A 178 -33.68 -5.31 -1.76
C VAL A 178 -32.95 -4.03 -1.28
N ASP A 179 -33.45 -2.89 -1.68
CA ASP A 179 -33.02 -1.59 -1.18
C ASP A 179 -33.75 -1.28 0.14
N LEU A 180 -32.99 -1.29 1.25
CA LEU A 180 -33.55 -1.06 2.59
C LEU A 180 -33.83 0.41 2.91
N ILE A 181 -33.25 1.34 2.17
CA ILE A 181 -33.51 2.78 2.38
C ILE A 181 -34.87 3.15 1.81
N GLU A 182 -35.16 2.75 0.60
CA GLU A 182 -36.44 3.06 -0.08
C GLU A 182 -37.46 1.93 -0.01
N MET A 183 -37.10 0.78 0.58
CA MET A 183 -37.95 -0.41 0.74
C MET A 183 -38.58 -0.87 -0.56
N ARG A 184 -37.74 -1.18 -1.51
CA ARG A 184 -38.12 -1.69 -2.84
C ARG A 184 -37.13 -2.75 -3.30
N ALA A 185 -37.51 -3.54 -4.28
CA ALA A 185 -36.64 -4.49 -4.94
C ALA A 185 -36.11 -3.91 -6.25
N LEU A 186 -34.82 -4.13 -6.49
CA LEU A 186 -34.14 -3.84 -7.76
C LEU A 186 -33.78 -5.17 -8.41
N VAL A 187 -34.43 -5.48 -9.54
CA VAL A 187 -34.27 -6.78 -10.20
C VAL A 187 -33.75 -6.61 -11.61
N TRP A 188 -32.70 -7.34 -11.94
CA TRP A 188 -32.13 -7.42 -13.29
C TRP A 188 -32.78 -8.58 -14.03
N PRO A 189 -33.71 -8.31 -14.99
CA PRO A 189 -34.35 -9.36 -15.74
C PRO A 189 -33.42 -10.00 -16.75
N GLY A 190 -33.60 -11.29 -16.97
CA GLY A 190 -32.88 -12.03 -18.00
C GLY A 190 -31.67 -12.84 -17.56
N ASP A 191 -31.36 -13.83 -18.38
CA ASP A 191 -30.13 -14.59 -18.28
C ASP A 191 -29.03 -13.84 -19.03
N SER A 192 -27.79 -13.92 -18.56
CA SER A 192 -26.62 -13.24 -19.16
C SER A 192 -26.40 -13.54 -20.65
N LYS A 193 -27.04 -14.57 -21.18
CA LYS A 193 -26.99 -14.93 -22.61
C LYS A 193 -28.09 -14.28 -23.45
N GLY A 194 -29.09 -13.66 -22.83
CA GLY A 194 -30.23 -13.07 -23.52
C GLY A 194 -30.50 -11.60 -23.20
N ASP A 195 -29.76 -11.00 -22.27
CA ASP A 195 -29.92 -9.59 -21.92
C ASP A 195 -29.19 -8.71 -22.93
N VAL A 196 -29.93 -8.12 -23.84
CA VAL A 196 -29.44 -7.18 -24.87
C VAL A 196 -28.87 -5.90 -24.23
N THR A 197 -29.28 -5.56 -22.99
CA THR A 197 -28.84 -4.36 -22.26
C THR A 197 -27.56 -4.56 -21.47
N MET A 198 -27.06 -5.80 -21.35
CA MET A 198 -25.90 -6.16 -20.53
C MET A 198 -25.99 -5.64 -19.09
N GLY A 199 -27.17 -5.70 -18.48
CA GLY A 199 -27.44 -5.23 -17.13
C GLY A 199 -27.59 -3.71 -16.99
N ALA A 200 -27.64 -2.95 -18.08
CA ALA A 200 -27.85 -1.50 -18.03
C ALA A 200 -29.24 -1.12 -17.53
N SER A 201 -30.23 -1.99 -17.72
CA SER A 201 -31.58 -1.79 -17.26
C SER A 201 -31.96 -2.75 -16.13
N TYR A 202 -32.61 -2.24 -15.12
CA TYR A 202 -33.19 -3.02 -14.04
C TYR A 202 -34.57 -2.51 -13.70
N GLU A 203 -35.39 -3.37 -13.14
CA GLU A 203 -36.79 -3.06 -12.79
C GLU A 203 -36.89 -2.79 -11.29
N VAL A 204 -37.68 -1.77 -10.95
CA VAL A 204 -38.08 -1.50 -9.58
C VAL A 204 -39.36 -2.27 -9.30
N GLN A 205 -39.34 -3.13 -8.30
CA GLN A 205 -40.45 -4.00 -7.95
C GLN A 205 -40.76 -3.93 -6.45
N GLU A 206 -41.87 -4.51 -6.04
CA GLU A 206 -42.15 -4.72 -4.63
C GLU A 206 -41.22 -5.82 -4.06
N ILE A 207 -40.92 -5.72 -2.77
CA ILE A 207 -40.10 -6.71 -2.09
C ILE A 207 -40.76 -8.07 -2.14
N PRO A 208 -40.04 -9.15 -2.53
CA PRO A 208 -40.63 -10.49 -2.52
C PRO A 208 -41.17 -10.86 -1.14
N ALA A 209 -42.32 -11.54 -1.10
CA ALA A 209 -43.02 -11.86 0.13
C ALA A 209 -42.17 -12.66 1.14
N ASP A 210 -41.33 -13.54 0.65
CA ASP A 210 -40.38 -14.34 1.46
C ASP A 210 -39.26 -13.52 2.08
N LEU A 211 -38.96 -12.33 1.59
CA LEU A 211 -37.94 -11.41 2.12
C LEU A 211 -38.52 -10.24 2.91
N GLN A 212 -39.84 -10.07 2.92
CA GLN A 212 -40.50 -8.92 3.55
C GLN A 212 -40.17 -8.80 5.04
N GLU A 213 -40.27 -9.87 5.79
CA GLU A 213 -39.98 -9.89 7.24
C GLU A 213 -38.51 -9.56 7.51
N LYS A 214 -37.62 -10.16 6.76
CA LYS A 214 -36.18 -9.93 6.90
C LYS A 214 -35.77 -8.51 6.50
N ALA A 215 -36.39 -7.96 5.45
CA ALA A 215 -36.18 -6.60 5.04
C ALA A 215 -36.66 -5.60 6.11
N GLU A 216 -37.78 -5.83 6.75
CA GLU A 216 -38.27 -5.01 7.86
C GLU A 216 -37.34 -5.07 9.09
N GLU A 217 -36.83 -6.26 9.43
CA GLU A 217 -35.86 -6.44 10.52
C GLU A 217 -34.57 -5.64 10.26
N TYR A 218 -33.99 -5.79 9.09
CA TYR A 218 -32.76 -5.06 8.73
C TYR A 218 -32.97 -3.55 8.58
N ARG A 219 -34.14 -3.15 8.05
CA ARG A 219 -34.50 -1.74 8.02
C ARG A 219 -34.64 -1.15 9.43
N GLN A 220 -35.20 -1.87 10.36
CA GLN A 220 -35.30 -1.42 11.75
C GLN A 220 -33.93 -1.17 12.34
N GLN A 221 -32.98 -2.09 12.14
CA GLN A 221 -31.57 -1.91 12.57
C GLN A 221 -30.92 -0.70 11.92
N LEU A 222 -31.18 -0.47 10.62
CA LEU A 222 -30.69 0.70 9.89
C LEU A 222 -31.24 1.99 10.48
N LEU A 223 -32.55 2.07 10.72
CA LEU A 223 -33.20 3.25 11.29
C LEU A 223 -32.74 3.54 12.72
N GLU A 224 -32.51 2.53 13.55
CA GLU A 224 -31.94 2.67 14.88
C GLU A 224 -30.53 3.27 14.82
N THR A 225 -29.67 2.77 13.96
CA THR A 225 -28.32 3.29 13.75
C THR A 225 -28.33 4.75 13.28
N VAL A 226 -29.19 5.06 12.34
CA VAL A 226 -29.37 6.44 11.83
C VAL A 226 -29.92 7.37 12.91
N ALA A 227 -30.90 6.94 13.68
CA ALA A 227 -31.49 7.74 14.74
C ALA A 227 -30.50 8.07 15.87
N GLU A 228 -29.66 7.11 16.24
CA GLU A 228 -28.62 7.29 17.29
C GLU A 228 -27.56 8.33 16.89
N SER A 229 -27.37 8.63 15.61
CA SER A 229 -26.36 9.56 15.11
C SER A 229 -26.67 11.04 15.33
N ASP A 230 -27.94 11.38 15.53
CA ASP A 230 -28.43 12.75 15.62
C ASP A 230 -29.63 12.84 16.58
N ASP A 231 -29.57 13.75 17.54
CA ASP A 231 -30.62 13.93 18.55
C ASP A 231 -31.99 14.27 17.95
N ALA A 232 -32.01 15.08 16.88
CA ALA A 232 -33.25 15.44 16.20
C ALA A 232 -33.89 14.22 15.50
N LEU A 233 -33.09 13.37 14.89
CA LEU A 233 -33.56 12.12 14.27
C LEU A 233 -34.00 11.12 15.32
N LEU A 234 -33.34 11.07 16.46
CA LEU A 234 -33.70 10.21 17.59
C LEU A 234 -35.06 10.58 18.16
N GLU A 235 -35.36 11.90 18.33
CA GLU A 235 -36.66 12.39 18.76
C GLU A 235 -37.77 12.02 17.77
N LYS A 236 -37.51 12.19 16.48
CA LYS A 236 -38.46 11.77 15.42
C LYS A 236 -38.73 10.28 15.46
N PHE A 237 -37.69 9.48 15.58
CA PHE A 237 -37.81 8.01 15.59
C PHE A 237 -38.62 7.50 16.81
N PHE A 238 -38.32 8.01 18.02
CA PHE A 238 -39.08 7.67 19.20
C PHE A 238 -40.51 8.25 19.22
N GLY A 239 -40.72 9.37 18.53
CA GLY A 239 -42.06 9.96 18.36
C GLY A 239 -42.93 9.25 17.37
N GLY A 240 -42.46 8.19 16.73
CA GLY A 240 -43.18 7.42 15.71
C GLY A 240 -43.29 8.11 14.35
N GLU A 241 -42.56 9.19 14.11
CA GLU A 241 -42.47 9.85 12.82
C GLU A 241 -41.51 9.07 11.88
N GLU A 242 -41.90 8.97 10.60
CA GLU A 242 -41.03 8.38 9.59
C GLU A 242 -39.88 9.33 9.23
N LEU A 243 -38.67 8.75 9.14
CA LEU A 243 -37.51 9.46 8.62
C LEU A 243 -37.61 9.50 7.08
N THR A 244 -37.33 10.65 6.49
CA THR A 244 -37.27 10.78 5.04
C THR A 244 -36.02 10.12 4.47
N VAL A 245 -36.05 9.75 3.18
CA VAL A 245 -34.87 9.20 2.47
C VAL A 245 -33.69 10.15 2.55
N ALA A 246 -33.94 11.46 2.40
CA ALA A 246 -32.88 12.48 2.51
C ALA A 246 -32.24 12.53 3.91
N GLU A 247 -33.04 12.43 4.96
CA GLU A 247 -32.56 12.39 6.34
C GLU A 247 -31.72 11.11 6.61
N ILE A 248 -32.17 9.97 6.14
CA ILE A 248 -31.48 8.68 6.27
C ILE A 248 -30.13 8.74 5.55
N LYS A 249 -30.12 9.14 4.28
CA LYS A 249 -28.90 9.24 3.46
C LYS A 249 -27.92 10.27 4.04
N GLY A 250 -28.39 11.42 4.48
CA GLY A 250 -27.57 12.46 5.10
C GLY A 250 -26.88 11.99 6.38
N ALA A 251 -27.59 11.26 7.24
CA ALA A 251 -27.06 10.71 8.47
C ALA A 251 -26.02 9.60 8.19
N ILE A 252 -26.31 8.70 7.26
CA ILE A 252 -25.38 7.65 6.85
C ILE A 252 -24.09 8.27 6.31
N ARG A 253 -24.19 9.24 5.40
CA ARG A 253 -23.04 9.95 4.84
C ARG A 253 -22.16 10.55 5.92
N LYS A 254 -22.76 11.24 6.88
CA LYS A 254 -22.04 11.87 7.99
C LYS A 254 -21.26 10.84 8.82
N MET A 255 -21.85 9.70 9.13
CA MET A 255 -21.20 8.61 9.85
C MET A 255 -20.11 7.93 9.02
N VAL A 256 -20.30 7.76 7.72
CA VAL A 256 -19.29 7.19 6.80
C VAL A 256 -18.07 8.09 6.68
N VAL A 257 -18.28 9.38 6.50
CA VAL A 257 -17.19 10.36 6.44
C VAL A 257 -16.38 10.39 7.74
N ALA A 258 -17.04 10.17 8.88
CA ALA A 258 -16.40 10.06 10.19
C ALA A 258 -15.75 8.69 10.47
N ASN A 259 -15.79 7.75 9.54
CA ASN A 259 -15.30 6.36 9.73
C ASN A 259 -15.99 5.58 10.88
N GLU A 260 -17.23 5.90 11.19
CA GLU A 260 -17.96 5.22 12.27
C GLU A 260 -18.68 3.96 11.78
N ILE A 261 -19.16 3.97 10.55
CA ILE A 261 -19.89 2.85 9.94
C ILE A 261 -19.41 2.61 8.50
N TYR A 262 -19.70 1.42 8.00
CA TYR A 262 -19.38 1.00 6.64
C TYR A 262 -20.61 0.40 5.96
N PRO A 263 -21.24 1.12 5.00
CA PRO A 263 -22.35 0.61 4.25
C PRO A 263 -22.02 -0.66 3.49
N VAL A 264 -22.91 -1.62 3.51
CA VAL A 264 -22.74 -2.91 2.82
C VAL A 264 -23.83 -3.08 1.76
N LEU A 265 -23.35 -3.28 0.53
CA LEU A 265 -24.16 -3.58 -0.65
C LEU A 265 -23.76 -4.96 -1.18
N CYS A 266 -24.54 -5.50 -2.10
CA CYS A 266 -24.24 -6.79 -2.72
C CYS A 266 -24.57 -6.79 -4.20
N GLY A 267 -24.00 -7.75 -4.91
CA GLY A 267 -24.21 -7.93 -6.31
C GLY A 267 -23.33 -9.01 -6.95
N SER A 268 -23.37 -9.05 -8.26
CA SER A 268 -22.46 -9.83 -9.08
C SER A 268 -22.01 -8.99 -10.27
N ALA A 269 -20.78 -8.51 -10.22
CA ALA A 269 -20.21 -7.73 -11.32
C ALA A 269 -20.13 -8.58 -12.61
N PHE A 270 -19.75 -9.83 -12.49
CA PHE A 270 -19.69 -10.76 -13.64
C PHE A 270 -21.05 -10.95 -14.33
N LYS A 271 -22.11 -11.05 -13.57
CA LYS A 271 -23.49 -11.18 -14.08
C LYS A 271 -24.17 -9.84 -14.36
N ASN A 272 -23.45 -8.72 -14.25
CA ASN A 272 -23.95 -7.37 -14.49
C ASN A 272 -25.10 -6.96 -13.57
N ARG A 273 -25.06 -7.34 -12.29
CA ARG A 273 -26.14 -7.09 -11.31
C ARG A 273 -25.60 -6.36 -10.09
N GLY A 274 -26.23 -5.25 -9.73
CA GLY A 274 -25.94 -4.52 -8.50
C GLY A 274 -24.88 -3.43 -8.61
N VAL A 275 -24.27 -3.19 -9.77
CA VAL A 275 -23.19 -2.20 -9.93
C VAL A 275 -23.70 -0.76 -9.92
N GLN A 276 -24.83 -0.49 -10.57
CA GLN A 276 -25.41 0.87 -10.62
C GLN A 276 -25.81 1.38 -9.21
N PRO A 277 -26.49 0.59 -8.35
CA PRO A 277 -26.74 1.00 -6.97
C PRO A 277 -25.45 1.24 -6.17
N MET A 278 -24.37 0.51 -6.46
CA MET A 278 -23.07 0.75 -5.85
C MET A 278 -22.49 2.11 -6.28
N LEU A 279 -22.61 2.48 -7.56
CA LEU A 279 -22.19 3.80 -8.05
C LEU A 279 -23.02 4.92 -7.40
N ASP A 280 -24.32 4.72 -7.22
CA ASP A 280 -25.17 5.67 -6.48
C ASP A 280 -24.70 5.81 -5.03
N ALA A 281 -24.33 4.72 -4.38
CA ALA A 281 -23.79 4.72 -3.01
C ALA A 281 -22.45 5.44 -2.91
N VAL A 282 -21.57 5.34 -3.91
CA VAL A 282 -20.33 6.12 -3.98
C VAL A 282 -20.62 7.61 -3.94
N ILE A 283 -21.58 8.06 -4.72
CA ILE A 283 -21.98 9.47 -4.76
C ILE A 283 -22.67 9.89 -3.46
N ASP A 284 -23.57 9.07 -2.92
CA ASP A 284 -24.37 9.39 -1.75
C ASP A 284 -23.58 9.39 -0.44
N PHE A 285 -22.59 8.49 -0.29
CA PHE A 285 -21.98 8.21 1.01
C PHE A 285 -20.48 8.44 1.11
N LEU A 286 -19.72 8.33 0.03
CA LEU A 286 -18.29 8.58 0.10
C LEU A 286 -17.96 10.08 0.07
N PRO A 287 -16.88 10.51 0.76
CA PRO A 287 -16.56 11.92 0.84
C PRO A 287 -16.08 12.51 -0.48
N ASN A 288 -16.38 13.79 -0.66
CA ASN A 288 -15.77 14.64 -1.66
C ASN A 288 -14.55 15.37 -1.06
N PRO A 289 -13.74 16.09 -1.86
CA PRO A 289 -12.58 16.82 -1.33
C PRO A 289 -12.92 17.87 -0.27
N LEU A 290 -14.12 18.45 -0.30
CA LEU A 290 -14.57 19.43 0.71
C LEU A 290 -14.88 18.76 2.06
N ASP A 291 -15.40 17.53 2.04
CA ASP A 291 -15.66 16.75 3.26
C ASP A 291 -14.36 16.38 3.98
N VAL A 292 -13.29 16.10 3.24
CA VAL A 292 -11.95 15.84 3.79
C VAL A 292 -11.39 17.10 4.44
N GLY A 293 -11.68 18.27 3.87
CA GLY A 293 -11.31 19.58 4.42
C GLY A 293 -9.84 19.89 4.28
N ALA A 294 -9.33 20.67 5.24
CA ALA A 294 -7.94 21.08 5.27
C ALA A 294 -7.00 19.93 5.55
N ILE A 295 -5.86 19.91 4.85
CA ILE A 295 -4.78 18.97 5.08
C ILE A 295 -3.64 19.65 5.84
N GLU A 296 -3.04 18.95 6.77
CA GLU A 296 -1.85 19.41 7.48
C GLU A 296 -0.59 19.16 6.65
N ALA A 297 0.24 20.19 6.55
CA ALA A 297 1.55 20.16 5.93
C ALA A 297 2.57 20.76 6.88
N HIS A 298 3.85 20.61 6.58
CA HIS A 298 4.93 21.13 7.40
C HIS A 298 5.77 22.15 6.61
N ASP A 299 6.41 23.06 7.33
CA ASP A 299 7.41 23.94 6.73
C ASP A 299 8.64 23.11 6.31
N PRO A 300 9.19 23.28 5.10
CA PRO A 300 10.37 22.52 4.66
C PRO A 300 11.61 22.71 5.55
N LYS A 301 11.66 23.80 6.31
CA LYS A 301 12.79 24.14 7.19
C LYS A 301 12.53 23.84 8.67
N ASP A 302 11.28 23.59 9.05
CA ASP A 302 10.86 23.36 10.42
C ASP A 302 9.70 22.36 10.44
N GLU A 303 10.01 21.11 10.67
CA GLU A 303 9.03 20.01 10.70
C GLU A 303 7.97 20.16 11.82
N GLU A 304 8.27 20.92 12.87
CA GLU A 304 7.33 21.17 13.96
C GLU A 304 6.30 22.25 13.61
N LYS A 305 6.57 23.07 12.59
CA LYS A 305 5.66 24.10 12.15
C LYS A 305 4.62 23.51 11.18
N VAL A 306 3.41 23.32 11.70
CA VAL A 306 2.26 22.84 10.94
C VAL A 306 1.63 23.98 10.15
N ILE A 307 1.39 23.74 8.86
CA ILE A 307 0.74 24.68 7.94
C ILE A 307 -0.47 23.98 7.35
N GLU A 308 -1.65 24.59 7.43
CA GLU A 308 -2.85 24.06 6.80
C GLU A 308 -2.96 24.46 5.34
N ARG A 309 -3.44 23.55 4.50
CA ARG A 309 -3.84 23.77 3.11
C ARG A 309 -5.28 23.34 2.91
N HIS A 310 -6.04 24.16 2.22
CA HIS A 310 -7.47 23.94 1.99
C HIS A 310 -7.73 23.52 0.54
N PRO A 311 -8.78 22.74 0.26
CA PRO A 311 -9.18 22.37 -1.09
C PRO A 311 -9.86 23.54 -1.82
N ASP A 312 -9.18 24.64 -1.90
CA ASP A 312 -9.59 25.91 -2.50
C ASP A 312 -8.56 26.33 -3.57
N ALA A 313 -9.05 26.68 -4.75
CA ALA A 313 -8.21 27.13 -5.86
C ALA A 313 -7.44 28.43 -5.55
N ASN A 314 -7.87 29.22 -4.56
CA ASN A 314 -7.20 30.45 -4.15
C ASN A 314 -6.13 30.25 -3.06
N ASP A 315 -6.06 29.08 -2.48
CA ASP A 315 -4.99 28.71 -1.54
C ASP A 315 -3.66 28.54 -2.27
N PRO A 316 -2.50 28.67 -1.64
CA PRO A 316 -1.23 28.35 -2.27
C PRO A 316 -1.20 26.91 -2.79
N PHE A 317 -0.66 26.72 -3.98
CA PHE A 317 -0.61 25.40 -4.63
C PHE A 317 0.18 24.37 -3.80
N SER A 318 -0.39 23.21 -3.62
CA SER A 318 0.29 22.02 -3.09
C SER A 318 -0.27 20.74 -3.69
N ALA A 319 0.62 19.82 -4.02
CA ALA A 319 0.27 18.52 -4.59
C ALA A 319 1.25 17.44 -4.13
N LEU A 320 0.77 16.21 -4.07
CA LEU A 320 1.58 15.04 -3.76
C LEU A 320 1.77 14.19 -5.01
N ALA A 321 3.02 13.93 -5.37
CA ALA A 321 3.37 12.96 -6.39
C ALA A 321 3.28 11.55 -5.79
N PHE A 322 2.30 10.76 -6.21
CA PHE A 322 2.05 9.44 -5.61
C PHE A 322 2.42 8.28 -6.53
N LYS A 323 2.71 8.55 -7.79
CA LYS A 323 3.12 7.54 -8.75
C LYS A 323 3.94 8.15 -9.88
N VAL A 324 5.02 7.49 -10.25
CA VAL A 324 5.79 7.78 -11.46
C VAL A 324 5.72 6.56 -12.38
N ALA A 325 5.41 6.79 -13.64
CA ALA A 325 5.35 5.74 -14.65
C ALA A 325 6.11 6.18 -15.92
N VAL A 326 6.56 5.23 -16.70
CA VAL A 326 7.17 5.50 -18.00
C VAL A 326 6.14 5.25 -19.10
N HIS A 327 5.77 6.31 -19.79
CA HIS A 327 4.84 6.24 -20.92
C HIS A 327 5.61 6.03 -22.22
N PRO A 328 5.15 5.15 -23.14
CA PRO A 328 5.88 4.86 -24.39
C PRO A 328 6.16 6.08 -25.25
N PHE A 329 5.24 7.07 -25.29
CA PHE A 329 5.34 8.26 -26.12
C PHE A 329 5.83 9.50 -25.39
N PHE A 330 5.45 9.68 -24.11
CA PHE A 330 5.74 10.89 -23.35
C PHE A 330 6.93 10.75 -22.42
N GLY A 331 7.49 9.56 -22.28
CA GLY A 331 8.54 9.27 -21.31
C GLY A 331 8.02 9.26 -19.88
N ARG A 332 8.64 10.04 -19.02
CA ARG A 332 8.27 10.09 -17.61
C ARG A 332 6.94 10.81 -17.38
N LEU A 333 6.00 10.11 -16.77
CA LEU A 333 4.67 10.59 -16.40
C LEU A 333 4.52 10.53 -14.88
N THR A 334 4.19 11.66 -14.26
CA THR A 334 4.03 11.75 -12.80
C THR A 334 2.56 11.98 -12.46
N TYR A 335 1.98 11.07 -11.67
CA TYR A 335 0.62 11.21 -11.16
C TYR A 335 0.64 12.03 -9.88
N VAL A 336 -0.20 13.05 -9.83
CA VAL A 336 -0.29 13.97 -8.71
C VAL A 336 -1.73 14.11 -8.20
N ARG A 337 -1.89 14.17 -6.89
CA ARG A 337 -3.10 14.63 -6.24
C ARG A 337 -2.89 16.07 -5.81
N VAL A 338 -3.72 16.98 -6.31
CA VAL A 338 -3.69 18.39 -5.93
C VAL A 338 -4.55 18.60 -4.68
N TYR A 339 -3.95 19.11 -3.62
CA TYR A 339 -4.64 19.35 -2.35
C TYR A 339 -5.10 20.79 -2.18
N SER A 340 -4.41 21.76 -2.77
CA SER A 340 -4.74 23.17 -2.68
C SER A 340 -4.27 23.95 -3.89
N GLY A 341 -4.92 25.06 -4.16
CA GLY A 341 -4.52 26.00 -5.19
C GLY A 341 -4.85 25.55 -6.61
N HIS A 342 -4.24 26.24 -7.54
CA HIS A 342 -4.26 25.93 -8.98
C HIS A 342 -2.92 26.26 -9.59
N LEU A 343 -2.61 25.63 -10.71
CA LEU A 343 -1.35 25.84 -11.44
C LEU A 343 -1.57 25.60 -12.92
N ASP A 344 -1.19 26.57 -13.77
CA ASP A 344 -1.29 26.43 -15.19
C ASP A 344 -0.17 25.60 -15.80
N SER A 345 -0.45 24.92 -16.91
CA SER A 345 0.56 24.25 -17.71
C SER A 345 1.72 25.20 -18.06
N GLY A 346 2.95 24.73 -17.93
CA GLY A 346 4.16 25.53 -18.16
C GLY A 346 4.65 26.36 -16.99
N SER A 347 3.94 26.36 -15.86
CA SER A 347 4.30 27.11 -14.65
C SER A 347 5.46 26.48 -13.90
N ALA A 348 6.21 27.32 -13.18
CA ALA A 348 7.25 26.91 -12.26
C ALA A 348 6.63 26.36 -10.96
N VAL A 349 7.25 25.34 -10.41
CA VAL A 349 6.88 24.68 -9.15
C VAL A 349 8.16 24.34 -8.40
N VAL A 350 8.08 24.24 -7.08
CA VAL A 350 9.18 23.71 -6.27
C VAL A 350 8.85 22.31 -5.79
N ASN A 351 9.78 21.38 -5.97
CA ASN A 351 9.79 20.13 -5.24
C ASN A 351 10.32 20.41 -3.85
N SER A 352 9.43 20.65 -2.90
CA SER A 352 9.79 21.08 -1.55
C SER A 352 10.43 19.97 -0.71
N THR A 353 10.18 18.71 -1.03
CA THR A 353 10.85 17.56 -0.38
C THR A 353 12.34 17.53 -0.69
N LYS A 354 12.73 17.82 -1.94
CA LYS A 354 14.12 17.82 -2.39
C LYS A 354 14.76 19.20 -2.50
N GLY A 355 13.96 20.28 -2.34
CA GLY A 355 14.44 21.64 -2.48
C GLY A 355 14.81 22.06 -3.91
N LYS A 356 14.29 21.37 -4.92
CA LYS A 356 14.60 21.63 -6.34
C LYS A 356 13.47 22.35 -7.06
N LYS A 357 13.82 23.27 -7.93
CA LYS A 357 12.86 23.94 -8.81
C LYS A 357 12.59 23.06 -10.04
N GLU A 358 11.31 22.93 -10.39
CA GLU A 358 10.86 22.22 -11.56
C GLU A 358 9.80 23.00 -12.32
N ARG A 359 9.44 22.53 -13.50
CA ARG A 359 8.41 23.13 -14.33
C ARG A 359 7.41 22.06 -14.77
N ILE A 360 6.14 22.36 -14.60
CA ILE A 360 5.05 21.52 -15.10
C ILE A 360 4.98 21.66 -16.63
N GLY A 361 5.04 20.57 -17.34
CA GLY A 361 4.80 20.51 -18.78
C GLY A 361 3.32 20.35 -19.11
N LYS A 362 2.99 19.40 -19.96
CA LYS A 362 1.59 19.08 -20.27
C LYS A 362 0.91 18.36 -19.10
N ILE A 363 -0.38 18.63 -18.95
CA ILE A 363 -1.23 18.08 -17.90
C ILE A 363 -2.33 17.24 -18.56
N PHE A 364 -2.59 16.05 -18.03
CA PHE A 364 -3.62 15.15 -18.51
C PHE A 364 -4.55 14.68 -17.40
N GLN A 365 -5.83 14.50 -17.74
CA GLN A 365 -6.72 13.59 -17.03
C GLN A 365 -6.77 12.28 -17.81
N MET A 366 -6.67 11.16 -17.13
CA MET A 366 -6.66 9.86 -17.76
C MET A 366 -8.08 9.31 -17.87
N HIS A 367 -8.59 9.16 -19.09
CA HIS A 367 -9.89 8.60 -19.42
C HIS A 367 -9.71 7.23 -20.07
N ALA A 368 -9.69 6.17 -19.29
CA ALA A 368 -9.35 4.82 -19.77
C ALA A 368 -7.96 4.81 -20.45
N ASN A 369 -7.91 4.47 -21.71
CA ASN A 369 -6.66 4.44 -22.50
C ASN A 369 -6.37 5.74 -23.25
N LYS A 370 -7.08 6.81 -22.91
CA LYS A 370 -6.93 8.12 -23.58
C LYS A 370 -6.47 9.17 -22.60
N GLU A 371 -5.41 9.86 -22.96
CA GLU A 371 -4.98 11.05 -22.27
C GLU A 371 -5.86 12.23 -22.71
N ASN A 372 -6.54 12.85 -21.77
CA ASN A 372 -7.33 14.06 -22.03
C ASN A 372 -6.51 15.28 -21.57
N PRO A 373 -5.97 16.10 -22.50
CA PRO A 373 -5.19 17.26 -22.11
C PRO A 373 -6.08 18.30 -21.41
N VAL A 374 -5.54 18.86 -20.35
CA VAL A 374 -6.15 19.98 -19.60
C VAL A 374 -5.11 21.07 -19.39
N ASP A 375 -5.56 22.31 -19.22
CA ASP A 375 -4.67 23.47 -19.14
C ASP A 375 -4.21 23.80 -17.73
N GLN A 376 -4.88 23.27 -16.73
CA GLN A 376 -4.68 23.66 -15.34
C GLN A 376 -4.80 22.48 -14.36
N LEU A 377 -3.91 22.47 -13.36
CA LEU A 377 -4.06 21.67 -12.14
C LEU A 377 -4.96 22.43 -11.17
N THR A 378 -5.96 21.78 -10.64
CA THR A 378 -6.92 22.38 -9.69
C THR A 378 -7.08 21.53 -8.44
N ALA A 379 -7.18 22.17 -7.28
CA ALA A 379 -7.37 21.49 -6.00
C ALA A 379 -8.51 20.47 -6.03
N GLY A 380 -8.29 19.35 -5.38
CA GLY A 380 -9.27 18.27 -5.22
C GLY A 380 -9.27 17.20 -6.32
N ASN A 381 -8.46 17.36 -7.37
CA ASN A 381 -8.40 16.42 -8.50
C ASN A 381 -7.08 15.67 -8.59
N ILE A 382 -7.08 14.63 -9.43
CA ILE A 382 -5.93 13.79 -9.74
C ILE A 382 -5.57 13.99 -11.21
N TYR A 383 -4.30 14.19 -11.49
CA TYR A 383 -3.77 14.45 -12.82
C TYR A 383 -2.50 13.64 -13.09
N ALA A 384 -2.16 13.52 -14.36
CA ALA A 384 -0.86 13.06 -14.81
C ALA A 384 -0.12 14.21 -15.49
N VAL A 385 1.13 14.45 -15.12
CA VAL A 385 1.93 15.57 -15.65
C VAL A 385 3.23 15.07 -16.24
N ILE A 386 3.68 15.77 -17.31
CA ILE A 386 4.99 15.58 -17.93
C ILE A 386 5.89 16.77 -17.58
N GLY A 387 7.20 16.58 -17.68
CA GLY A 387 8.20 17.64 -17.53
C GLY A 387 8.91 17.67 -16.18
N LEU A 388 8.47 16.87 -15.22
CA LEU A 388 9.14 16.71 -13.93
C LEU A 388 10.34 15.75 -14.09
N LYS A 389 11.54 16.20 -13.76
CA LYS A 389 12.79 15.43 -13.94
C LYS A 389 13.27 14.76 -12.68
N ASP A 390 13.17 15.46 -11.57
CA ASP A 390 13.73 15.04 -10.28
C ASP A 390 12.68 14.59 -9.27
N THR A 391 11.40 14.74 -9.58
CA THR A 391 10.30 14.35 -8.69
C THR A 391 10.12 12.84 -8.69
N THR A 392 10.10 12.25 -7.50
CA THR A 392 9.86 10.82 -7.26
C THR A 392 8.60 10.63 -6.43
N THR A 393 8.17 9.40 -6.28
CA THR A 393 6.98 9.06 -5.49
C THR A 393 7.14 9.50 -4.04
N GLY A 394 6.14 10.18 -3.50
CA GLY A 394 6.13 10.75 -2.16
C GLY A 394 6.60 12.20 -2.07
N ASP A 395 7.11 12.77 -3.15
CA ASP A 395 7.54 14.17 -3.16
C ASP A 395 6.36 15.13 -3.19
N THR A 396 6.53 16.28 -2.54
CA THR A 396 5.57 17.37 -2.56
C THR A 396 5.97 18.42 -3.58
N LEU A 397 5.00 18.82 -4.40
CA LEU A 397 5.10 19.96 -5.30
C LEU A 397 4.32 21.12 -4.70
N ALA A 398 4.94 22.30 -4.63
CA ALA A 398 4.32 23.47 -3.99
C ALA A 398 4.61 24.75 -4.75
N ASP A 399 3.84 25.79 -4.41
CA ASP A 399 4.12 27.17 -4.85
C ASP A 399 5.50 27.60 -4.33
N PRO A 400 6.41 28.07 -5.21
CA PRO A 400 7.72 28.55 -4.78
C PRO A 400 7.67 29.68 -3.75
N ALA A 401 6.60 30.49 -3.75
CA ALA A 401 6.40 31.57 -2.78
C ALA A 401 5.89 31.10 -1.40
N ALA A 402 5.29 29.91 -1.32
CA ALA A 402 4.73 29.34 -0.09
C ALA A 402 5.00 27.81 -0.03
N PRO A 403 6.26 27.38 0.05
CA PRO A 403 6.59 25.97 0.02
C PRO A 403 6.13 25.26 1.29
N VAL A 404 5.57 24.07 1.13
CA VAL A 404 5.18 23.18 2.21
C VAL A 404 5.58 21.75 1.85
N VAL A 405 5.78 20.90 2.86
CA VAL A 405 5.97 19.47 2.69
C VAL A 405 4.76 18.76 3.26
N LEU A 406 4.07 18.00 2.43
CA LEU A 406 3.03 17.08 2.85
C LEU A 406 3.67 15.88 3.54
N GLU A 407 2.90 15.18 4.36
CA GLU A 407 3.39 13.97 5.02
C GLU A 407 3.96 13.00 3.99
N SER A 408 5.20 12.57 4.22
CA SER A 408 5.86 11.61 3.34
C SER A 408 5.27 10.21 3.51
N MET A 409 5.21 9.47 2.41
CA MET A 409 4.83 8.06 2.44
C MET A 409 5.96 7.24 3.09
N THR A 410 5.59 6.34 4.00
CA THR A 410 6.53 5.34 4.55
C THR A 410 6.42 4.05 3.74
N PHE A 411 7.56 3.52 3.33
CA PHE A 411 7.62 2.29 2.56
C PHE A 411 8.32 1.19 3.36
N PRO A 412 7.80 -0.06 3.32
CA PRO A 412 8.46 -1.16 4.00
C PRO A 412 9.81 -1.49 3.35
N GLU A 413 10.73 -1.97 4.16
CA GLU A 413 12.00 -2.48 3.67
C GLU A 413 11.81 -3.81 2.92
N PRO A 414 12.54 -4.04 1.82
CA PRO A 414 12.46 -5.30 1.10
C PRO A 414 12.98 -6.47 1.94
N VAL A 415 12.37 -7.63 1.77
CA VAL A 415 12.63 -8.83 2.59
C VAL A 415 13.30 -9.98 1.83
N ILE A 416 13.37 -9.89 0.52
CA ILE A 416 13.94 -10.92 -0.36
C ILE A 416 14.90 -10.30 -1.37
N GLU A 417 15.93 -11.02 -1.74
CA GLU A 417 16.92 -10.56 -2.71
C GLU A 417 17.33 -11.67 -3.69
N VAL A 418 17.70 -11.26 -4.89
CA VAL A 418 18.32 -12.14 -5.90
C VAL A 418 19.52 -11.46 -6.51
N ALA A 419 20.54 -12.25 -6.83
CA ALA A 419 21.67 -11.80 -7.62
C ALA A 419 21.29 -11.77 -9.11
N ILE A 420 21.70 -10.74 -9.81
CA ILE A 420 21.50 -10.59 -11.24
C ILE A 420 22.84 -10.31 -11.94
N GLU A 421 23.15 -11.09 -12.98
CA GLU A 421 24.39 -10.98 -13.73
C GLU A 421 24.08 -10.72 -15.21
N PRO A 422 24.49 -9.59 -15.80
CA PRO A 422 24.34 -9.35 -17.22
C PRO A 422 25.19 -10.35 -18.04
N LYS A 423 24.67 -10.82 -19.16
CA LYS A 423 25.37 -11.78 -20.02
C LYS A 423 26.50 -11.17 -20.83
N THR A 424 26.38 -9.88 -21.19
CA THR A 424 27.35 -9.14 -22.00
C THR A 424 27.61 -7.75 -21.44
N LYS A 425 28.65 -7.06 -21.96
CA LYS A 425 28.90 -5.66 -21.61
C LYS A 425 27.74 -4.72 -21.99
N ALA A 426 27.12 -4.97 -23.15
CA ALA A 426 25.96 -4.20 -23.59
C ALA A 426 24.77 -4.40 -22.65
N ASP A 427 24.58 -5.61 -22.11
CA ASP A 427 23.55 -5.90 -21.14
C ASP A 427 23.82 -5.22 -19.80
N GLN A 428 25.08 -5.02 -19.41
CA GLN A 428 25.43 -4.30 -18.19
C GLN A 428 24.98 -2.83 -18.23
N GLU A 429 25.14 -2.17 -19.36
CA GLU A 429 24.66 -0.79 -19.55
C GLU A 429 23.15 -0.72 -19.54
N LYS A 430 22.47 -1.65 -20.21
CA LYS A 430 21.02 -1.78 -20.21
C LYS A 430 20.48 -2.08 -18.83
N LEU A 431 21.15 -2.96 -18.08
CA LEU A 431 20.79 -3.29 -16.70
C LEU A 431 20.87 -2.08 -15.79
N GLY A 432 21.94 -1.30 -15.88
CA GLY A 432 22.08 -0.05 -15.11
C GLY A 432 20.96 0.94 -15.38
N LEU A 433 20.59 1.13 -16.65
CA LEU A 433 19.48 1.99 -17.04
C LEU A 433 18.11 1.45 -16.53
N ALA A 434 17.90 0.14 -16.68
CA ALA A 434 16.67 -0.51 -16.22
C ALA A 434 16.50 -0.37 -14.70
N ILE A 435 17.55 -0.62 -13.93
CA ILE A 435 17.57 -0.46 -12.49
C ILE A 435 17.22 0.96 -12.09
N GLN A 436 17.84 1.96 -12.72
CA GLN A 436 17.58 3.36 -12.41
C GLN A 436 16.10 3.71 -12.64
N LYS A 437 15.55 3.34 -13.78
CA LYS A 437 14.15 3.65 -14.12
C LYS A 437 13.14 2.92 -13.23
N LEU A 438 13.38 1.64 -12.93
CA LEU A 438 12.51 0.87 -12.07
C LEU A 438 12.57 1.35 -10.61
N ALA A 439 13.73 1.76 -10.12
CA ALA A 439 13.86 2.36 -8.80
C ALA A 439 13.15 3.70 -8.65
N GLU A 440 13.07 4.49 -9.74
CA GLU A 440 12.27 5.72 -9.76
C GLU A 440 10.76 5.46 -9.67
N GLU A 441 10.29 4.36 -10.23
CA GLU A 441 8.88 3.95 -10.18
C GLU A 441 8.49 3.28 -8.87
N ASP A 442 9.39 2.50 -8.29
CA ASP A 442 9.13 1.63 -7.14
C ASP A 442 10.13 1.87 -6.00
N PRO A 443 9.74 2.58 -4.94
CA PRO A 443 10.61 2.88 -3.81
C PRO A 443 10.95 1.67 -2.93
N THR A 444 10.29 0.53 -3.07
CA THR A 444 10.66 -0.72 -2.41
C THR A 444 11.65 -1.55 -3.19
N PHE A 445 11.82 -1.25 -4.48
CA PHE A 445 12.86 -1.86 -5.27
C PHE A 445 14.21 -1.25 -4.93
N ARG A 446 15.11 -2.05 -4.41
CA ARG A 446 16.46 -1.63 -4.06
C ARG A 446 17.51 -2.48 -4.74
N THR A 447 18.67 -1.89 -4.96
CA THR A 447 19.80 -2.56 -5.57
C THR A 447 21.04 -2.33 -4.75
N GLU A 448 21.92 -3.31 -4.76
CA GLU A 448 23.20 -3.24 -4.11
C GLU A 448 24.27 -3.83 -5.03
N LEU A 449 25.34 -3.10 -5.25
CA LEU A 449 26.52 -3.58 -5.94
C LEU A 449 27.54 -4.02 -4.90
N ASN A 450 27.90 -5.29 -4.92
CA ASN A 450 29.01 -5.77 -4.11
C ASN A 450 30.34 -5.33 -4.74
N PRO A 451 31.11 -4.43 -4.12
CA PRO A 451 32.33 -3.92 -4.71
C PRO A 451 33.45 -4.96 -4.80
N GLU A 452 33.40 -6.01 -3.99
CA GLU A 452 34.42 -7.09 -3.98
C GLU A 452 34.16 -8.11 -5.08
N THR A 453 32.91 -8.50 -5.30
CA THR A 453 32.55 -9.53 -6.29
C THR A 453 32.06 -8.94 -7.62
N GLY A 454 31.72 -7.66 -7.67
CA GLY A 454 31.08 -7.02 -8.82
C GLY A 454 29.65 -7.49 -9.06
N GLN A 455 29.08 -8.27 -8.14
CA GLN A 455 27.74 -8.82 -8.26
C GLN A 455 26.68 -7.76 -7.89
N THR A 456 25.68 -7.63 -8.74
CA THR A 456 24.52 -6.78 -8.47
C THR A 456 23.42 -7.62 -7.85
N THR A 457 22.89 -7.15 -6.72
CA THR A 457 21.74 -7.75 -6.04
C THR A 457 20.54 -6.85 -6.15
N ILE A 458 19.39 -7.40 -6.49
CA ILE A 458 18.10 -6.68 -6.48
C ILE A 458 17.26 -7.19 -5.31
N LYS A 459 16.57 -6.27 -4.64
CA LYS A 459 15.77 -6.53 -3.43
C LYS A 459 14.33 -6.13 -3.66
N GLY A 460 13.40 -6.90 -3.15
CA GLY A 460 11.97 -6.67 -3.29
C GLY A 460 11.13 -7.25 -2.15
N MET A 461 9.82 -7.12 -2.26
CA MET A 461 8.86 -7.49 -1.20
C MET A 461 8.44 -8.96 -1.22
N GLY A 462 8.72 -9.68 -2.28
CA GLY A 462 8.38 -11.09 -2.42
C GLY A 462 8.84 -11.68 -3.75
N GLU A 463 8.70 -12.99 -3.91
CA GLU A 463 9.11 -13.70 -5.13
C GLU A 463 8.39 -13.16 -6.38
N LEU A 464 7.09 -12.94 -6.30
CA LEU A 464 6.31 -12.42 -7.42
C LEU A 464 6.77 -11.00 -7.79
N HIS A 465 7.04 -10.15 -6.82
CA HIS A 465 7.55 -8.79 -7.05
C HIS A 465 8.87 -8.82 -7.82
N LEU A 466 9.84 -9.64 -7.38
CA LEU A 466 11.12 -9.78 -8.07
C LEU A 466 10.98 -10.42 -9.46
N ASP A 467 10.14 -11.42 -9.63
CA ASP A 467 9.88 -12.04 -10.94
C ASP A 467 9.33 -11.03 -11.94
N ILE A 468 8.42 -10.18 -11.52
CA ILE A 468 7.84 -9.13 -12.37
C ILE A 468 8.90 -8.09 -12.74
N LEU A 469 9.74 -7.66 -11.81
CA LEU A 469 10.81 -6.71 -12.08
C LEU A 469 11.83 -7.28 -13.08
N VAL A 470 12.24 -8.52 -12.91
CA VAL A 470 13.17 -9.21 -13.82
C VAL A 470 12.56 -9.35 -15.22
N ASP A 471 11.30 -9.72 -15.29
CA ASP A 471 10.59 -9.86 -16.55
C ASP A 471 10.42 -8.51 -17.26
N ARG A 472 10.17 -7.43 -16.54
CA ARG A 472 10.17 -6.06 -17.08
C ARG A 472 11.53 -5.65 -17.61
N MET A 473 12.62 -5.97 -16.91
CA MET A 473 13.98 -5.71 -17.38
C MET A 473 14.21 -6.39 -18.73
N LYS A 474 13.77 -7.62 -18.88
CA LYS A 474 13.90 -8.38 -20.12
C LYS A 474 13.01 -7.84 -21.25
N ARG A 475 11.73 -7.62 -20.99
CA ARG A 475 10.75 -7.22 -22.02
C ARG A 475 10.86 -5.75 -22.43
N GLU A 476 10.91 -4.85 -21.44
CA GLU A 476 10.88 -3.39 -21.68
C GLU A 476 12.28 -2.83 -21.99
N PHE A 477 13.30 -3.31 -21.30
CA PHE A 477 14.67 -2.80 -21.40
C PHE A 477 15.62 -3.68 -22.19
N LYS A 478 15.14 -4.83 -22.66
CA LYS A 478 15.92 -5.81 -23.46
C LYS A 478 17.21 -6.27 -22.77
N VAL A 479 17.18 -6.42 -21.46
CA VAL A 479 18.32 -6.92 -20.67
C VAL A 479 18.36 -8.44 -20.72
N GLU A 480 19.50 -9.01 -21.14
CA GLU A 480 19.79 -10.43 -21.01
C GLU A 480 20.68 -10.64 -19.78
N ALA A 481 20.16 -11.36 -18.80
CA ALA A 481 20.83 -11.58 -17.53
C ALA A 481 20.56 -12.98 -16.94
N ASN A 482 21.51 -13.48 -16.17
CA ASN A 482 21.32 -14.67 -15.34
C ASN A 482 20.83 -14.25 -13.96
N VAL A 483 19.79 -14.89 -13.48
CA VAL A 483 19.16 -14.59 -12.18
C VAL A 483 19.40 -15.75 -11.23
N GLY A 484 19.92 -15.46 -10.05
CA GLY A 484 20.16 -16.44 -8.99
C GLY A 484 18.88 -16.87 -8.28
N LYS A 485 19.02 -17.74 -7.29
CA LYS A 485 17.89 -18.16 -6.44
C LYS A 485 17.57 -17.08 -5.41
N PRO A 486 16.29 -16.90 -5.04
CA PRO A 486 15.91 -15.98 -3.99
C PRO A 486 16.60 -16.27 -2.66
N GLN A 487 17.05 -15.22 -2.00
CA GLN A 487 17.68 -15.26 -0.69
C GLN A 487 16.92 -14.36 0.29
N VAL A 488 16.97 -14.71 1.55
CA VAL A 488 16.37 -13.90 2.61
C VAL A 488 17.26 -12.71 2.96
N ALA A 489 16.67 -11.55 3.09
CA ALA A 489 17.35 -10.35 3.58
C ALA A 489 17.38 -10.36 5.11
N TYR A 490 18.45 -10.92 5.69
CA TYR A 490 18.68 -10.88 7.12
C TYR A 490 19.07 -9.48 7.60
N ARG A 491 18.89 -9.23 8.89
CA ARG A 491 19.34 -8.03 9.59
C ARG A 491 20.12 -8.42 10.84
N GLU A 492 20.86 -7.47 11.37
CA GLU A 492 21.53 -7.61 12.67
C GLU A 492 20.95 -6.58 13.64
N THR A 493 21.00 -6.86 14.93
CA THR A 493 20.64 -5.92 15.98
C THR A 493 21.44 -6.22 17.24
N ILE A 494 21.34 -5.33 18.22
CA ILE A 494 21.93 -5.50 19.53
C ILE A 494 20.84 -5.79 20.57
N ARG A 495 21.17 -6.56 21.60
CA ARG A 495 20.24 -6.88 22.70
C ARG A 495 20.63 -6.24 24.03
N LYS A 496 21.80 -5.67 24.11
CA LYS A 496 22.40 -5.13 25.33
C LYS A 496 22.93 -3.73 25.10
N ALA A 497 22.79 -2.86 26.10
CA ALA A 497 23.41 -1.54 26.06
C ALA A 497 24.91 -1.62 26.37
N VAL A 498 25.69 -0.76 25.75
CA VAL A 498 27.10 -0.52 26.08
C VAL A 498 27.25 0.97 26.38
N GLU A 499 27.68 1.26 27.60
CA GLU A 499 27.85 2.63 28.08
C GLU A 499 29.33 3.05 28.05
N LYS A 500 29.55 4.33 27.74
CA LYS A 500 30.87 4.98 27.78
C LYS A 500 31.94 4.20 27.06
N HIS A 501 31.64 3.73 25.86
CA HIS A 501 32.65 3.05 25.04
C HIS A 501 33.61 4.09 24.46
N ASP A 502 34.91 3.93 24.80
CA ASP A 502 35.98 4.77 24.31
C ASP A 502 36.60 4.18 23.06
N TYR A 503 36.79 5.00 22.06
CA TYR A 503 37.58 4.63 20.88
C TYR A 503 38.47 5.79 20.43
N THR A 504 39.75 5.47 20.17
CA THR A 504 40.73 6.42 19.66
C THR A 504 41.28 5.94 18.33
N HIS A 505 41.09 6.73 17.28
CA HIS A 505 41.74 6.55 16.00
C HIS A 505 43.00 7.40 15.95
N LYS A 506 44.14 6.76 15.87
CA LYS A 506 45.43 7.42 15.77
C LYS A 506 46.30 6.75 14.71
N LYS A 507 46.71 7.51 13.70
CA LYS A 507 47.63 7.04 12.66
C LYS A 507 48.71 8.09 12.41
N GLN A 508 49.96 7.67 12.50
CA GLN A 508 51.11 8.47 12.13
C GLN A 508 51.84 7.79 10.96
N THR A 509 51.82 8.42 9.81
CA THR A 509 52.60 8.04 8.64
C THR A 509 53.30 9.31 8.19
N GLY A 510 54.58 9.26 7.84
CA GLY A 510 55.52 10.37 7.57
C GLY A 510 54.97 11.59 6.79
N GLY A 511 54.07 12.30 7.37
CA GLY A 511 53.32 13.46 6.88
C GLY A 511 52.28 13.89 7.93
N SER A 512 51.13 14.43 7.54
CA SER A 512 50.07 14.76 8.47
C SER A 512 49.47 13.49 9.08
N GLY A 513 49.43 13.41 10.41
CA GLY A 513 48.82 12.31 11.15
C GLY A 513 47.30 12.36 11.14
N GLN A 514 46.66 11.34 11.70
CA GLN A 514 45.19 11.31 11.94
C GLN A 514 44.94 11.08 13.43
N PHE A 515 44.04 11.84 14.01
CA PHE A 515 43.64 11.68 15.40
C PHE A 515 42.18 12.01 15.59
N ALA A 516 41.41 11.09 16.20
CA ALA A 516 40.05 11.32 16.67
C ALA A 516 39.79 10.42 17.87
N LYS A 517 39.27 11.00 18.95
CA LYS A 517 38.80 10.25 20.12
C LYS A 517 37.33 10.50 20.34
N ILE A 518 36.57 9.44 20.54
CA ILE A 518 35.14 9.49 20.85
C ILE A 518 34.82 8.60 22.04
N GLN A 519 33.82 9.04 22.81
CA GLN A 519 33.18 8.24 23.85
C GLN A 519 31.66 8.30 23.62
N PHE A 520 31.01 7.16 23.57
CA PHE A 520 29.60 7.07 23.23
C PHE A 520 28.92 5.87 23.91
N ASN A 521 27.59 5.96 23.96
CA ASN A 521 26.72 4.88 24.39
C ASN A 521 25.96 4.33 23.18
N ILE A 522 25.74 3.03 23.18
CA ILE A 522 24.74 2.41 22.29
C ILE A 522 23.74 1.62 23.12
N GLU A 523 22.50 1.64 22.68
CA GLU A 523 21.41 0.89 23.34
C GLU A 523 20.41 0.37 22.31
N PRO A 524 19.68 -0.73 22.63
CA PRO A 524 18.59 -1.17 21.77
C PRO A 524 17.54 -0.07 21.60
N LEU A 525 17.07 0.10 20.37
CA LEU A 525 15.99 1.00 19.98
C LEU A 525 14.85 0.18 19.42
N GLU A 526 13.63 0.45 19.86
CA GLU A 526 12.46 -0.16 19.27
C GLU A 526 12.26 0.38 17.84
N VAL A 527 12.15 -0.55 16.87
CA VAL A 527 11.98 -0.19 15.46
C VAL A 527 10.52 0.18 15.20
N GLU A 528 10.28 1.43 14.82
CA GLU A 528 8.97 1.95 14.43
C GLU A 528 9.03 2.42 12.96
N GLY A 529 8.37 1.68 12.08
CA GLY A 529 8.36 2.01 10.65
C GLY A 529 9.76 1.94 10.03
N ASP A 530 10.18 3.03 9.43
CA ASP A 530 11.51 3.19 8.83
C ASP A 530 12.58 3.73 9.82
N LYS A 531 12.16 4.07 11.05
CA LYS A 531 13.06 4.56 12.10
C LYS A 531 13.80 3.38 12.74
N THR A 532 14.96 3.05 12.18
CA THR A 532 15.82 1.95 12.62
C THR A 532 17.05 2.40 13.41
N TYR A 533 17.31 3.70 13.43
CA TYR A 533 18.48 4.30 14.02
C TYR A 533 18.16 5.69 14.59
N GLU A 534 18.78 6.02 15.72
CA GLU A 534 18.72 7.34 16.32
C GLU A 534 20.09 7.77 16.78
N PHE A 535 20.49 8.99 16.43
CA PHE A 535 21.72 9.61 16.90
C PHE A 535 21.40 10.77 17.83
N VAL A 536 22.06 10.80 18.98
CA VAL A 536 21.95 11.89 19.96
C VAL A 536 23.32 12.48 20.22
N ASN A 537 23.44 13.78 20.08
CA ASN A 537 24.62 14.54 20.45
C ASN A 537 24.49 15.05 21.89
N ALA A 538 25.25 14.50 22.82
CA ALA A 538 25.30 14.91 24.22
C ALA A 538 26.68 15.48 24.60
N VAL A 539 27.50 15.84 23.62
CA VAL A 539 28.83 16.44 23.85
C VAL A 539 28.67 17.87 24.40
N THR A 540 29.37 18.15 25.48
CA THR A 540 29.39 19.47 26.12
C THR A 540 30.79 20.09 26.07
N GLY A 541 30.88 21.43 26.19
CA GLY A 541 32.14 22.16 26.31
C GLY A 541 33.02 22.17 25.06
N GLY A 542 32.47 21.83 23.88
CA GLY A 542 33.22 21.85 22.63
C GLY A 542 34.38 20.86 22.55
N ARG A 543 34.33 19.79 23.35
CA ARG A 543 35.40 18.75 23.41
C ARG A 543 35.61 18.04 22.09
N ILE A 544 34.52 17.89 21.31
CA ILE A 544 34.57 17.58 19.88
C ILE A 544 34.09 18.82 19.14
N PRO A 545 34.86 19.38 18.20
CA PRO A 545 34.37 20.49 17.38
C PRO A 545 33.07 20.14 16.67
N ARG A 546 32.12 21.09 16.60
CA ARG A 546 30.79 20.86 16.03
C ARG A 546 30.82 20.34 14.61
N GLU A 547 31.80 20.74 13.82
CA GLU A 547 32.04 20.32 12.44
C GLU A 547 32.33 18.84 12.29
N TYR A 548 32.80 18.16 13.33
CA TYR A 548 33.14 16.71 13.29
C TYR A 548 32.02 15.81 13.83
N ILE A 549 31.04 16.34 14.49
CA ILE A 549 29.92 15.55 15.03
C ILE A 549 29.11 14.84 13.93
N PRO A 550 28.74 15.50 12.81
CA PRO A 550 28.11 14.80 11.68
C PRO A 550 28.96 13.67 11.10
N SER A 551 30.29 13.82 11.15
CA SER A 551 31.23 12.77 10.68
C SER A 551 31.18 11.54 11.57
N VAL A 552 31.04 11.69 12.89
CA VAL A 552 30.87 10.58 13.83
C VAL A 552 29.57 9.84 13.55
N ASP A 553 28.47 10.57 13.37
CA ASP A 553 27.17 9.99 13.00
C ASP A 553 27.26 9.22 11.67
N ALA A 554 27.87 9.80 10.65
CA ALA A 554 28.09 9.12 9.38
C ALA A 554 28.93 7.83 9.53
N GLY A 555 29.95 7.86 10.38
CA GLY A 555 30.74 6.68 10.72
C GLY A 555 29.95 5.59 11.42
N PHE A 556 29.08 5.94 12.34
CA PHE A 556 28.15 5.00 12.98
C PHE A 556 27.21 4.35 11.97
N GLN A 557 26.63 5.12 11.08
CA GLN A 557 25.74 4.63 10.04
C GLN A 557 26.47 3.72 9.04
N ASP A 558 27.68 4.04 8.66
CA ASP A 558 28.51 3.18 7.80
C ASP A 558 28.76 1.81 8.46
N ALA A 559 29.04 1.79 9.76
CA ALA A 559 29.20 0.56 10.51
C ALA A 559 27.91 -0.25 10.60
N MET A 560 26.77 0.41 10.77
CA MET A 560 25.47 -0.24 10.78
C MET A 560 25.15 -0.89 9.43
N ASN A 561 25.51 -0.30 8.33
CA ASN A 561 25.24 -0.83 6.99
C ASN A 561 25.96 -2.15 6.70
N VAL A 562 27.10 -2.41 7.35
CA VAL A 562 27.88 -3.64 7.16
C VAL A 562 27.73 -4.66 8.29
N GLY A 563 27.17 -4.27 9.43
CA GLY A 563 27.00 -5.14 10.58
C GLY A 563 28.32 -5.65 11.18
N VAL A 564 28.21 -6.55 12.14
CA VAL A 564 29.35 -7.11 12.88
C VAL A 564 29.38 -8.63 12.98
N LEU A 565 28.28 -9.30 12.63
CA LEU A 565 28.17 -10.77 12.70
C LEU A 565 28.41 -11.43 11.35
N ALA A 566 27.64 -11.05 10.34
CA ALA A 566 27.60 -11.75 9.05
C ALA A 566 27.55 -10.78 7.85
N GLY A 567 27.76 -9.50 8.07
CA GLY A 567 27.73 -8.49 7.02
C GLY A 567 26.34 -7.99 6.64
N TYR A 568 25.34 -8.25 7.46
CA TYR A 568 23.98 -7.75 7.22
C TYR A 568 23.76 -6.40 7.90
N PRO A 569 22.89 -5.54 7.34
CA PRO A 569 22.61 -4.24 7.94
C PRO A 569 22.08 -4.37 9.37
N MET A 570 22.52 -3.48 10.26
CA MET A 570 22.01 -3.39 11.63
C MET A 570 20.79 -2.47 11.68
N VAL A 571 19.88 -2.81 12.57
CA VAL A 571 18.67 -2.02 12.87
C VAL A 571 18.44 -1.98 14.38
N GLY A 572 17.66 -1.01 14.83
CA GLY A 572 17.25 -0.93 16.23
C GLY A 572 18.36 -0.50 17.19
N VAL A 573 19.13 0.51 16.82
CA VAL A 573 20.22 1.06 17.64
C VAL A 573 20.05 2.56 17.86
N LYS A 574 20.14 2.98 19.13
CA LYS A 574 20.28 4.38 19.52
C LYS A 574 21.72 4.61 19.98
N ALA A 575 22.40 5.54 19.33
CA ALA A 575 23.77 5.94 19.65
C ALA A 575 23.77 7.36 20.24
N THR A 576 24.40 7.52 21.40
CA THR A 576 24.56 8.81 22.07
C THR A 576 26.05 9.14 22.18
N LEU A 577 26.49 10.16 21.48
CA LEU A 577 27.88 10.65 21.58
C LEU A 577 27.98 11.56 22.82
N VAL A 578 28.80 11.17 23.78
CA VAL A 578 28.87 11.83 25.10
C VAL A 578 30.12 12.65 25.33
N ASP A 579 31.28 12.23 24.78
CA ASP A 579 32.55 12.91 24.98
C ASP A 579 33.56 12.58 23.87
N GLY A 580 34.69 13.21 23.90
CA GLY A 580 35.79 12.91 22.98
C GLY A 580 36.91 13.94 23.09
N ALA A 581 37.85 13.86 22.16
CA ALA A 581 38.94 14.79 22.04
C ALA A 581 39.38 14.95 20.59
N SER A 582 39.91 16.09 20.25
CA SER A 582 40.49 16.42 18.96
C SER A 582 41.92 16.90 19.12
N HIS A 583 42.70 16.83 18.03
CA HIS A 583 44.05 17.38 17.94
C HIS A 583 44.07 18.52 16.93
N ASP A 584 44.69 19.65 17.24
CA ASP A 584 44.62 20.87 16.45
C ASP A 584 45.10 20.70 15.00
N VAL A 585 46.01 19.76 14.73
CA VAL A 585 46.60 19.54 13.41
C VAL A 585 46.11 18.25 12.76
N ASP A 586 45.97 17.18 13.55
CA ASP A 586 45.74 15.81 13.02
C ASP A 586 44.27 15.39 12.99
N SER A 587 43.36 16.19 13.50
CA SER A 587 41.92 15.90 13.43
C SER A 587 41.32 16.38 12.12
N SER A 588 40.43 15.58 11.59
CA SER A 588 39.68 15.84 10.34
C SER A 588 38.30 15.16 10.38
N GLU A 589 37.45 15.53 9.47
CA GLU A 589 36.17 14.86 9.29
C GLU A 589 36.34 13.37 9.01
N MET A 590 37.36 13.01 8.20
CA MET A 590 37.67 11.62 7.89
C MET A 590 38.15 10.86 9.12
N ALA A 591 38.97 11.45 9.95
CA ALA A 591 39.49 10.81 11.19
C ALA A 591 38.32 10.50 12.15
N PHE A 592 37.40 11.41 12.33
CA PHE A 592 36.19 11.20 13.16
C PHE A 592 35.21 10.21 12.54
N LYS A 593 35.05 10.19 11.22
CA LYS A 593 34.27 9.18 10.53
C LYS A 593 34.82 7.76 10.73
N ILE A 594 36.13 7.59 10.59
CA ILE A 594 36.81 6.32 10.85
C ILE A 594 36.67 5.92 12.31
N ALA A 595 36.87 6.85 13.25
CA ALA A 595 36.68 6.60 14.67
C ALA A 595 35.26 6.17 14.98
N GLY A 596 34.27 6.82 14.40
CA GLY A 596 32.84 6.45 14.52
C GLY A 596 32.58 5.04 14.01
N SER A 597 33.02 4.72 12.81
CA SER A 597 32.84 3.40 12.20
C SER A 597 33.48 2.28 13.00
N MET A 598 34.75 2.43 13.31
CA MET A 598 35.52 1.40 14.04
C MET A 598 35.08 1.26 15.49
N GLY A 599 34.84 2.37 16.17
CA GLY A 599 34.35 2.38 17.54
C GLY A 599 32.96 1.76 17.68
N PHE A 600 32.07 2.06 16.75
CA PHE A 600 30.72 1.46 16.72
C PHE A 600 30.78 -0.06 16.54
N LYS A 601 31.58 -0.56 15.62
CA LYS A 601 31.78 -2.00 15.42
C LYS A 601 32.28 -2.70 16.68
N GLU A 602 33.23 -2.10 17.36
CA GLU A 602 33.78 -2.63 18.61
C GLU A 602 32.73 -2.65 19.74
N ALA A 603 31.95 -1.57 19.88
CA ALA A 603 30.87 -1.50 20.85
C ALA A 603 29.75 -2.48 20.55
N ALA A 604 29.35 -2.60 19.29
CA ALA A 604 28.30 -3.50 18.85
C ALA A 604 28.63 -4.98 19.12
N ARG A 605 29.91 -5.38 18.97
CA ARG A 605 30.37 -6.74 19.33
C ARG A 605 30.20 -7.04 20.81
N ARG A 606 30.27 -6.01 21.67
CA ARG A 606 30.05 -6.12 23.12
C ARG A 606 28.57 -6.05 23.53
N ALA A 607 27.71 -5.69 22.63
CA ALA A 607 26.28 -5.44 22.89
C ALA A 607 25.38 -6.64 22.62
N ASN A 608 25.92 -7.86 22.66
CA ASN A 608 25.22 -9.09 22.34
C ASN A 608 24.50 -9.01 20.97
N PRO A 609 25.23 -8.90 19.86
CA PRO A 609 24.63 -8.81 18.54
C PRO A 609 23.96 -10.14 18.16
N VAL A 610 22.81 -10.04 17.50
CA VAL A 610 22.00 -11.18 17.04
C VAL A 610 21.53 -10.96 15.62
N LEU A 611 21.23 -12.05 14.91
CA LEU A 611 20.61 -12.00 13.59
C LEU A 611 19.08 -11.93 13.72
N LEU A 612 18.49 -11.16 12.84
CA LEU A 612 17.04 -11.07 12.66
C LEU A 612 16.65 -11.67 11.31
N GLU A 613 15.53 -12.37 11.29
CA GLU A 613 14.92 -12.90 10.08
C GLU A 613 13.50 -12.40 9.90
N PRO A 614 13.01 -12.24 8.65
CA PRO A 614 11.62 -11.90 8.42
C PRO A 614 10.70 -13.07 8.75
N LEU A 615 9.67 -12.80 9.57
CA LEU A 615 8.56 -13.69 9.83
C LEU A 615 7.40 -13.32 8.93
N MET A 616 6.76 -14.35 8.37
CA MET A 616 5.60 -14.22 7.51
C MET A 616 4.33 -14.63 8.27
N ALA A 617 3.28 -13.85 8.13
CA ALA A 617 1.95 -14.25 8.54
C ALA A 617 1.37 -15.12 7.44
N VAL A 618 1.19 -16.40 7.72
CA VAL A 618 0.71 -17.42 6.77
C VAL A 618 -0.68 -17.86 7.16
N GLU A 619 -1.60 -17.85 6.20
CA GLU A 619 -2.93 -18.43 6.36
C GLU A 619 -3.13 -19.52 5.32
N VAL A 620 -3.50 -20.72 5.77
CA VAL A 620 -3.81 -21.87 4.92
C VAL A 620 -5.28 -22.23 5.07
N ARG A 621 -5.98 -22.31 3.95
CA ARG A 621 -7.37 -22.80 3.88
C ARG A 621 -7.36 -24.20 3.29
N THR A 622 -7.81 -25.16 4.06
CA THR A 622 -7.75 -26.57 3.71
C THR A 622 -9.03 -27.32 4.10
N PRO A 623 -9.41 -28.37 3.35
CA PRO A 623 -10.38 -29.33 3.86
C PRO A 623 -9.91 -29.95 5.19
N GLU A 624 -10.86 -30.30 6.05
CA GLU A 624 -10.58 -30.85 7.39
C GLU A 624 -9.66 -32.08 7.36
N GLU A 625 -9.81 -32.93 6.37
CA GLU A 625 -9.02 -34.15 6.21
C GLU A 625 -7.51 -33.93 6.06
N TYR A 626 -7.09 -32.75 5.56
CA TYR A 626 -5.68 -32.38 5.40
C TYR A 626 -5.13 -31.44 6.48
N MET A 627 -5.96 -31.02 7.40
CA MET A 627 -5.56 -30.05 8.43
C MET A 627 -4.36 -30.53 9.26
N GLY A 628 -4.34 -31.81 9.63
CA GLY A 628 -3.22 -32.40 10.38
C GLY A 628 -1.90 -32.36 9.59
N ASP A 629 -1.94 -32.66 8.30
CA ASP A 629 -0.76 -32.59 7.43
C ASP A 629 -0.27 -31.15 7.23
N VAL A 630 -1.19 -30.20 7.11
CA VAL A 630 -0.86 -28.76 6.99
C VAL A 630 -0.19 -28.26 8.26
N ILE A 631 -0.74 -28.55 9.44
CA ILE A 631 -0.18 -28.16 10.73
C ILE A 631 1.20 -28.79 10.95
N GLY A 632 1.34 -30.08 10.65
CA GLY A 632 2.60 -30.80 10.77
C GLY A 632 3.70 -30.22 9.86
N ASP A 633 3.34 -29.86 8.64
CA ASP A 633 4.27 -29.23 7.69
C ASP A 633 4.69 -27.83 8.13
N LEU A 634 3.75 -26.98 8.59
CA LEU A 634 4.06 -25.66 9.12
C LEU A 634 4.96 -25.72 10.35
N ASN A 635 4.71 -26.66 11.26
CA ASN A 635 5.59 -26.89 12.40
C ASN A 635 7.00 -27.34 11.99
N SER A 636 7.13 -28.15 10.96
CA SER A 636 8.44 -28.58 10.42
C SER A 636 9.23 -27.44 9.82
N ARG A 637 8.55 -26.35 9.43
CA ARG A 637 9.11 -25.10 8.89
C ARG A 637 9.40 -24.07 9.95
N ARG A 638 9.59 -24.45 11.20
CA ARG A 638 9.74 -23.54 12.35
C ARG A 638 8.56 -22.60 12.54
N GLY A 639 7.40 -22.96 12.04
CA GLY A 639 6.18 -22.20 12.16
C GLY A 639 5.58 -22.29 13.57
N GLN A 640 4.92 -21.24 14.00
CA GLN A 640 4.12 -21.20 15.22
C GLN A 640 2.67 -21.03 14.84
N ILE A 641 1.86 -22.03 15.14
CA ILE A 641 0.41 -21.99 14.88
C ILE A 641 -0.23 -20.99 15.85
N GLN A 642 -0.90 -19.99 15.34
CA GLN A 642 -1.55 -18.94 16.11
C GLN A 642 -3.03 -19.22 16.34
N SER A 643 -3.73 -19.70 15.30
CA SER A 643 -5.14 -20.01 15.38
C SER A 643 -5.56 -21.07 14.37
N MET A 644 -6.65 -21.74 14.70
CA MET A 644 -7.37 -22.66 13.80
C MET A 644 -8.84 -22.31 13.89
N GLU A 645 -9.46 -22.02 12.76
CA GLU A 645 -10.84 -21.59 12.68
C GLU A 645 -11.61 -22.47 11.69
N ASP A 646 -12.91 -22.58 11.92
CA ASP A 646 -13.85 -23.22 11.01
C ASP A 646 -14.61 -22.17 10.21
N ALA A 647 -14.53 -22.24 8.89
CA ALA A 647 -15.18 -21.30 8.01
C ALA A 647 -15.95 -22.07 6.92
N GLN A 648 -17.23 -22.35 7.17
CA GLN A 648 -18.13 -23.04 6.23
C GLN A 648 -17.58 -24.37 5.68
N GLY A 649 -17.07 -25.22 6.56
CA GLY A 649 -16.53 -26.54 6.18
C GLY A 649 -15.10 -26.51 5.63
N VAL A 650 -14.47 -25.34 5.64
CA VAL A 650 -13.05 -25.16 5.35
C VAL A 650 -12.33 -24.82 6.65
N LYS A 651 -11.21 -25.48 6.92
CA LYS A 651 -10.35 -25.16 8.06
C LYS A 651 -9.37 -24.06 7.68
N VAL A 652 -9.28 -23.04 8.52
CA VAL A 652 -8.35 -21.92 8.36
C VAL A 652 -7.27 -22.02 9.42
N VAL A 653 -6.03 -22.25 8.98
CA VAL A 653 -4.86 -22.35 9.87
C VAL A 653 -4.03 -21.07 9.68
N ARG A 654 -3.81 -20.35 10.78
CA ARG A 654 -2.95 -19.17 10.80
C ARG A 654 -1.66 -19.48 11.56
N ALA A 655 -0.53 -19.13 10.97
CA ALA A 655 0.78 -19.38 11.53
C ALA A 655 1.75 -18.22 11.26
N SER A 656 2.74 -18.09 12.13
CA SER A 656 3.91 -17.25 11.91
C SER A 656 5.08 -18.14 11.51
N VAL A 657 5.63 -17.95 10.32
CA VAL A 657 6.66 -18.81 9.74
C VAL A 657 7.81 -17.98 9.19
N PRO A 658 9.09 -18.33 9.45
CA PRO A 658 10.22 -17.65 8.84
C PRO A 658 10.20 -17.75 7.31
N LEU A 659 10.46 -16.64 6.63
CA LEU A 659 10.47 -16.59 5.16
C LEU A 659 11.41 -17.62 4.54
N SER A 660 12.56 -17.87 5.16
CA SER A 660 13.54 -18.87 4.67
C SER A 660 12.98 -20.28 4.54
N GLU A 661 11.95 -20.61 5.32
CA GLU A 661 11.29 -21.92 5.31
C GLU A 661 10.10 -22.00 4.34
N MET A 662 9.73 -20.88 3.73
CA MET A 662 8.53 -20.80 2.88
C MET A 662 8.81 -20.94 1.39
N PHE A 663 10.06 -20.92 0.97
CA PHE A 663 10.40 -21.13 -0.45
C PHE A 663 9.93 -22.52 -0.93
N GLY A 664 9.22 -22.54 -2.04
CA GLY A 664 8.66 -23.78 -2.60
C GLY A 664 7.45 -24.34 -1.85
N TYR A 665 6.90 -23.65 -0.88
CA TYR A 665 5.78 -24.11 -0.06
C TYR A 665 4.54 -24.47 -0.88
N ILE A 666 4.24 -23.72 -1.94
CA ILE A 666 3.06 -23.99 -2.80
C ILE A 666 3.09 -25.39 -3.40
N GLY A 667 4.25 -25.86 -3.82
CA GLY A 667 4.44 -27.22 -4.36
C GLY A 667 4.17 -28.30 -3.30
N ASP A 668 4.74 -28.12 -2.12
CA ASP A 668 4.56 -29.06 -1.01
C ASP A 668 3.11 -29.09 -0.51
N LEU A 669 2.49 -27.92 -0.40
CA LEU A 669 1.08 -27.81 -0.02
C LEU A 669 0.16 -28.53 -1.00
N ARG A 670 0.36 -28.33 -2.29
CA ARG A 670 -0.41 -29.01 -3.34
C ARG A 670 -0.22 -30.53 -3.30
N SER A 671 1.01 -31.00 -3.11
CA SER A 671 1.29 -32.43 -2.97
C SER A 671 0.59 -33.07 -1.78
N LYS A 672 0.60 -32.42 -0.62
CA LYS A 672 0.01 -32.93 0.62
C LYS A 672 -1.50 -32.84 0.68
N THR A 673 -2.11 -31.94 -0.09
CA THR A 673 -3.55 -31.67 -0.05
C THR A 673 -4.27 -32.01 -1.36
N SER A 674 -3.61 -32.71 -2.27
CA SER A 674 -4.15 -33.06 -3.59
C SER A 674 -4.65 -31.82 -4.37
N GLY A 675 -3.95 -30.70 -4.21
CA GLY A 675 -4.29 -29.44 -4.85
C GLY A 675 -5.52 -28.71 -4.25
N ARG A 676 -6.07 -29.20 -3.14
CA ARG A 676 -7.31 -28.68 -2.56
C ARG A 676 -7.13 -27.56 -1.55
N ALA A 677 -5.93 -27.35 -1.03
CA ALA A 677 -5.62 -26.23 -0.13
C ALA A 677 -5.07 -25.05 -0.89
N VAL A 678 -5.36 -23.86 -0.37
CA VAL A 678 -4.80 -22.59 -0.81
C VAL A 678 -4.14 -21.88 0.36
N TYR A 679 -3.14 -21.05 0.10
CA TYR A 679 -2.50 -20.27 1.13
C TYR A 679 -2.27 -18.82 0.68
N SER A 680 -2.16 -17.96 1.65
CA SER A 680 -1.65 -16.60 1.48
C SER A 680 -0.56 -16.33 2.51
N MET A 681 0.35 -15.45 2.18
CA MET A 681 1.50 -15.12 2.99
C MET A 681 1.81 -13.63 2.85
N GLU A 682 2.06 -12.98 3.98
CA GLU A 682 2.48 -11.58 4.00
C GLU A 682 3.58 -11.37 5.04
N PHE A 683 4.41 -10.35 4.83
CA PHE A 683 5.40 -9.96 5.83
C PHE A 683 4.71 -9.44 7.10
N ASP A 684 5.14 -9.95 8.25
CA ASP A 684 4.65 -9.53 9.56
C ASP A 684 5.69 -8.70 10.31
N SER A 685 6.84 -9.29 10.61
CA SER A 685 7.87 -8.66 11.45
C SER A 685 9.22 -9.34 11.29
N TYR A 686 10.26 -8.70 11.82
CA TYR A 686 11.55 -9.34 12.05
C TYR A 686 11.63 -9.96 13.43
N SER A 687 12.21 -11.14 13.53
CA SER A 687 12.42 -11.86 14.79
C SER A 687 13.83 -12.43 14.86
N GLU A 688 14.31 -12.64 16.09
CA GLU A 688 15.61 -13.22 16.34
C GLU A 688 15.70 -14.65 15.81
N VAL A 689 16.76 -14.93 15.05
CA VAL A 689 17.05 -16.24 14.50
C VAL A 689 17.51 -17.17 15.65
N PRO A 690 17.00 -18.41 15.76
CA PRO A 690 17.48 -19.37 16.72
C PRO A 690 18.98 -19.60 16.60
N ARG A 691 19.68 -19.77 17.72
CA ARG A 691 21.15 -19.80 17.77
C ARG A 691 21.78 -20.80 16.79
N ALA A 692 21.27 -22.00 16.70
CA ALA A 692 21.79 -23.03 15.81
C ALA A 692 21.70 -22.62 14.33
N VAL A 693 20.57 -22.03 13.93
CA VAL A 693 20.34 -21.52 12.58
C VAL A 693 21.21 -20.29 12.31
N ALA A 694 21.34 -19.41 13.31
CA ALA A 694 22.18 -18.21 13.21
C ALA A 694 23.66 -18.59 12.98
N ASP A 695 24.17 -19.60 13.68
CA ASP A 695 25.55 -20.08 13.54
C ASP A 695 25.81 -20.59 12.10
N GLU A 696 24.87 -21.32 11.50
CA GLU A 696 24.97 -21.76 10.10
C GLU A 696 25.01 -20.60 9.12
N ILE A 697 24.16 -19.59 9.33
CA ILE A 697 24.09 -18.40 8.48
C ILE A 697 25.40 -17.62 8.55
N VAL A 698 25.94 -17.43 9.76
CA VAL A 698 27.21 -16.72 9.98
C VAL A 698 28.38 -17.47 9.33
N GLN A 699 28.44 -18.79 9.44
CA GLN A 699 29.47 -19.62 8.80
C GLN A 699 29.44 -19.50 7.28
N LYS A 700 28.25 -19.62 6.68
CA LYS A 700 28.05 -19.44 5.23
C LYS A 700 28.45 -18.05 4.75
N ALA A 701 28.15 -17.02 5.52
CA ALA A 701 28.50 -15.64 5.19
C ALA A 701 30.03 -15.41 5.26
N LYS A 702 30.76 -16.14 6.10
CA LYS A 702 32.23 -16.09 6.21
C LYS A 702 32.93 -16.97 5.18
N GLY A 703 32.21 -17.76 4.40
CA GLY A 703 32.78 -18.65 3.40
C GLY A 703 33.38 -19.94 3.97
N GLU A 704 32.96 -20.36 5.16
CA GLU A 704 33.40 -21.60 5.84
C GLU A 704 32.41 -22.76 5.59
#